data_8009f7cb2626ef2f7364f3ba04fa6091
#
_entry.id   8009f7cb2626ef2f7364f3ba04fa6091
#
_cell.length_a   1.000
_cell.length_b   1.000
_cell.length_c   1.000
_cell.angle_alpha   90.00
_cell.angle_beta   90.00
_cell.angle_gamma   90.00
#
_symmetry.space_group_name_H-M   'P 1'
#
loop_
_entity.id
_entity.type
_entity.pdbx_description
1 polymer ?
#
loop_
_entity_poly.entity_id
_entity_poly.type
_entity_poly.pdbx_seq_one_letter_code
_entity_poly.pdbx_strand_id
1 'polypeptide(L)'
;MKLHLDFETRSCADIRKTGAVRYAMDPSTEVLCAAYRVDDEWGDGKTKLWRRGDPPPLDLIHAVSAGAVVCAHNAMFELAVWTYVCEPRMGWGKLSPHQMDCTMARAHVMSLRGSLDGAAMLLRVPAQKDKAGHAIMMKLCKPRKAYPGEDPNAVLWNEDPADFAALHAYCIQDVATECALDAALPQLSDSEREIYHFDLVVNLRGFRLDTAMMRKADAFLDVAKLRVDDRLNEITEGAVPKATQLARLKAWLNGRDIPVESMSRGDIEDIIDHARMLDDPVAEEAVGLRRLGAKATSLAKYGAGLRCVGFDERARGLLNYHKASTGRWAGSLYQPHNLERVDPDEDAPLIEQMLMILREAATPEDAVDWCELVGYTPMRAIGKCTRAMIVAADGHELIGCDYSNVEGRGSAWLARERWKIEAFQAYDAGTGHDLYKLAYSKSFGEPVEGIGKGPKRQIGKVQELFLGYQGGVGAFLSGAANYGFKPDAIAAVVAPTADPAKWDQAAAKYAGNAKFGLSERTWTALRYVVDGWRAGHPKTVQCWWDLQDAVVDAVSNPGEMVYLLGGNVRVYCARNQSFMYIYLPSGRPLSYFRPRARDTEDKVTGRTRRQVIVEGWDSRLNKWGDVSLYGGLLWENVIQALCRDLLARGMMACERAGYPVVLHVHDEGVFEVPIGQGDIAEVQALMAVLPPWAGGFPLTSAAWRDRRYVK
;
A
#
# COMPACT_ATOMS: atom_id res chain seq x y z
N MET A 1 -24.22 12.22 22.28
CA MET A 1 -23.48 13.49 22.18
C MET A 1 -22.40 13.32 21.14
N LYS A 2 -22.32 14.24 20.18
CA LYS A 2 -21.27 14.29 19.15
C LYS A 2 -20.50 15.61 19.32
N LEU A 3 -19.19 15.55 19.14
CA LEU A 3 -18.28 16.68 19.26
C LEU A 3 -17.46 16.76 17.97
N HIS A 4 -17.54 17.87 17.24
CA HIS A 4 -16.67 18.18 16.13
C HIS A 4 -15.46 18.97 16.65
N LEU A 5 -14.26 18.63 16.19
CA LEU A 5 -13.01 19.20 16.72
C LEU A 5 -11.96 19.35 15.61
N ASP A 6 -11.28 20.49 15.63
CA ASP A 6 -10.11 20.78 14.80
C ASP A 6 -9.07 21.58 15.59
N PHE A 7 -7.80 21.19 15.48
CA PHE A 7 -6.66 21.85 16.12
C PHE A 7 -5.76 22.53 15.12
N GLU A 8 -5.37 23.76 15.42
CA GLU A 8 -4.26 24.40 14.77
C GLU A 8 -3.03 24.43 15.70
N THR A 9 -1.89 23.99 15.17
CA THR A 9 -0.69 23.73 15.95
C THR A 9 0.56 24.31 15.30
N ARG A 10 1.64 24.45 16.08
CA ARG A 10 2.99 24.73 15.58
C ARG A 10 4.01 23.77 16.17
N SER A 11 5.09 23.51 15.43
CA SER A 11 6.20 22.65 15.88
C SER A 11 7.47 22.90 15.08
N CYS A 12 8.63 22.60 15.68
CA CYS A 12 9.90 22.46 14.97
C CYS A 12 9.93 21.18 14.09
N ALA A 13 9.12 20.18 14.42
CA ALA A 13 9.01 18.97 13.64
C ALA A 13 8.18 19.21 12.35
N ASP A 14 8.68 18.75 11.21
CA ASP A 14 7.90 18.77 9.94
C ASP A 14 6.97 17.57 9.89
N ILE A 15 5.67 17.77 10.09
CA ILE A 15 4.65 16.71 10.09
C ILE A 15 4.68 15.85 8.83
N ARG A 16 5.07 16.41 7.68
CA ARG A 16 5.16 15.69 6.40
C ARG A 16 6.32 14.70 6.37
N LYS A 17 7.30 14.85 7.28
CA LYS A 17 8.47 13.99 7.41
C LYS A 17 8.41 13.06 8.62
N THR A 18 7.69 13.45 9.67
CA THR A 18 7.66 12.74 10.96
C THR A 18 6.35 11.98 11.19
N GLY A 19 5.25 12.40 10.55
CA GLY A 19 3.91 11.91 10.82
C GLY A 19 3.27 12.58 12.03
N ALA A 20 1.95 12.45 12.16
CA ALA A 20 1.14 13.15 13.16
C ALA A 20 1.58 12.82 14.59
N VAL A 21 1.81 11.55 14.90
CA VAL A 21 2.15 11.13 16.28
C VAL A 21 3.53 11.64 16.70
N ARG A 22 4.57 11.43 15.87
CA ARG A 22 5.91 11.94 16.20
C ARG A 22 5.95 13.47 16.24
N TYR A 23 5.17 14.13 15.39
CA TYR A 23 4.96 15.59 15.43
C TYR A 23 4.38 16.01 16.80
N ALA A 24 3.27 15.39 17.23
CA ALA A 24 2.64 15.71 18.51
C ALA A 24 3.54 15.41 19.74
N MET A 25 4.40 14.39 19.65
CA MET A 25 5.38 14.04 20.69
C MET A 25 6.53 15.06 20.81
N ASP A 26 6.75 15.90 19.80
CA ASP A 26 7.85 16.85 19.82
C ASP A 26 7.65 17.88 20.95
N PRO A 27 8.69 18.16 21.78
CA PRO A 27 8.58 19.10 22.88
C PRO A 27 8.17 20.52 22.45
N SER A 28 8.51 20.92 21.22
CA SER A 28 8.15 22.23 20.65
C SER A 28 6.73 22.31 20.13
N THR A 29 6.00 21.19 20.08
CA THR A 29 4.62 21.19 19.58
C THR A 29 3.69 21.86 20.56
N GLU A 30 2.95 22.84 20.08
CA GLU A 30 2.03 23.67 20.83
C GLU A 30 0.71 23.84 20.08
N VAL A 31 -0.41 23.79 20.81
CA VAL A 31 -1.73 24.11 20.27
C VAL A 31 -1.92 25.61 20.25
N LEU A 32 -2.18 26.18 19.08
CA LEU A 32 -2.43 27.61 18.88
C LEU A 32 -3.89 27.97 19.13
N CYS A 33 -4.81 27.13 18.61
CA CYS A 33 -6.24 27.21 18.88
C CYS A 33 -6.91 25.87 18.65
N ALA A 34 -8.12 25.73 19.21
CA ALA A 34 -9.03 24.59 18.97
C ALA A 34 -10.42 25.16 18.66
N ALA A 35 -10.94 24.84 17.48
CA ALA A 35 -12.34 25.08 17.18
C ALA A 35 -13.13 23.81 17.43
N TYR A 36 -14.30 23.94 18.05
CA TYR A 36 -15.15 22.78 18.37
C TYR A 36 -16.62 23.13 18.40
N ARG A 37 -17.47 22.10 18.13
CA ARG A 37 -18.93 22.22 18.24
C ARG A 37 -19.48 20.97 18.92
N VAL A 38 -20.26 21.18 19.96
CA VAL A 38 -20.98 20.10 20.68
C VAL A 38 -22.41 20.03 20.15
N ASP A 39 -22.76 18.88 19.57
CA ASP A 39 -24.11 18.58 19.09
C ASP A 39 -24.80 17.64 20.11
N ASP A 40 -25.58 18.22 21.00
CA ASP A 40 -26.46 17.51 21.94
C ASP A 40 -27.76 18.30 22.15
N GLU A 41 -28.64 17.75 22.98
CA GLU A 41 -29.94 18.39 23.32
C GLU A 41 -29.78 19.73 24.07
N TRP A 42 -28.59 20.01 24.61
CA TRP A 42 -28.23 21.17 25.43
C TRP A 42 -27.29 22.12 24.72
N GLY A 43 -26.68 21.67 23.60
CA GLY A 43 -25.77 22.47 22.80
C GLY A 43 -26.49 23.56 22.02
N ASP A 44 -25.86 24.73 21.91
CA ASP A 44 -26.36 25.83 21.10
C ASP A 44 -26.07 25.66 19.59
N GLY A 45 -25.45 24.53 19.19
CA GLY A 45 -25.09 24.22 17.82
C GLY A 45 -24.06 25.17 17.20
N LYS A 46 -23.42 26.02 18.02
CA LYS A 46 -22.46 27.01 17.56
C LYS A 46 -21.03 26.49 17.69
N THR A 47 -20.22 26.79 16.70
CA THR A 47 -18.76 26.52 16.77
C THR A 47 -18.14 27.50 17.76
N LYS A 48 -17.47 26.98 18.78
CA LYS A 48 -16.68 27.70 19.79
C LYS A 48 -15.21 27.65 19.43
N LEU A 49 -14.44 28.58 19.97
CA LEU A 49 -13.00 28.67 19.76
C LEU A 49 -12.29 28.84 21.10
N TRP A 50 -11.39 27.93 21.43
CA TRP A 50 -10.36 28.11 22.44
C TRP A 50 -9.08 28.63 21.80
N ARG A 51 -8.40 29.56 22.44
CA ARG A 51 -7.15 30.17 21.98
C ARG A 51 -6.05 29.90 22.98
N ARG A 52 -4.83 29.81 22.50
CA ARG A 52 -3.64 29.72 23.37
C ARG A 52 -3.65 30.82 24.41
N GLY A 53 -3.59 30.45 25.68
CA GLY A 53 -3.65 31.37 26.83
C GLY A 53 -5.04 31.59 27.42
N ASP A 54 -6.11 31.16 26.77
CA ASP A 54 -7.44 31.13 27.36
C ASP A 54 -7.52 30.08 28.48
N PRO A 55 -8.43 30.23 29.47
CA PRO A 55 -8.75 29.15 30.41
C PRO A 55 -9.14 27.86 29.71
N PRO A 56 -8.93 26.68 30.33
CA PRO A 56 -9.34 25.40 29.73
C PRO A 56 -10.80 25.40 29.29
N PRO A 57 -11.12 24.86 28.10
CA PRO A 57 -12.47 24.80 27.56
C PRO A 57 -13.27 23.69 28.27
N LEU A 58 -13.84 24.00 29.42
CA LEU A 58 -14.46 23.03 30.32
C LEU A 58 -15.61 22.22 29.65
N ASP A 59 -16.36 22.85 28.79
CA ASP A 59 -17.45 22.19 28.06
C ASP A 59 -16.92 21.14 27.04
N LEU A 60 -15.83 21.44 26.33
CA LEU A 60 -15.13 20.49 25.49
C LEU A 60 -14.59 19.32 26.31
N ILE A 61 -13.87 19.61 27.41
CA ILE A 61 -13.28 18.61 28.30
C ILE A 61 -14.36 17.72 28.91
N HIS A 62 -15.47 18.31 29.37
CA HIS A 62 -16.60 17.58 29.93
C HIS A 62 -17.27 16.68 28.88
N ALA A 63 -17.47 17.16 27.65
CA ALA A 63 -18.04 16.35 26.57
C ALA A 63 -17.18 15.11 26.29
N VAL A 64 -15.86 15.28 26.19
CA VAL A 64 -14.92 14.14 26.01
C VAL A 64 -14.97 13.19 27.22
N SER A 65 -14.92 13.71 28.44
CA SER A 65 -14.97 12.90 29.67
C SER A 65 -16.30 12.16 29.83
N ALA A 66 -17.40 12.71 29.33
CA ALA A 66 -18.72 12.07 29.28
C ALA A 66 -18.86 11.02 28.16
N GLY A 67 -17.82 10.78 27.38
CA GLY A 67 -17.83 9.78 26.33
C GLY A 67 -18.43 10.23 24.99
N ALA A 68 -18.42 11.53 24.70
CA ALA A 68 -18.84 12.05 23.39
C ALA A 68 -18.06 11.39 22.25
N VAL A 69 -18.74 11.13 21.13
CA VAL A 69 -18.08 10.75 19.87
C VAL A 69 -17.40 12.00 19.29
N VAL A 70 -16.06 11.95 19.17
CA VAL A 70 -15.23 13.04 18.64
C VAL A 70 -15.05 12.83 17.14
N CYS A 71 -15.68 13.71 16.35
CA CYS A 71 -15.61 13.71 14.91
C CYS A 71 -14.58 14.74 14.44
N ALA A 72 -13.68 14.32 13.55
CA ALA A 72 -12.67 15.18 12.98
C ALA A 72 -12.29 14.73 11.56
N HIS A 73 -11.65 15.61 10.80
CA HIS A 73 -11.11 15.22 9.49
C HIS A 73 -9.63 14.87 9.61
N ASN A 74 -9.29 13.58 9.40
CA ASN A 74 -7.99 12.98 9.73
C ASN A 74 -7.79 12.82 11.26
N ALA A 75 -8.80 12.27 11.91
CA ALA A 75 -8.94 12.20 13.37
C ALA A 75 -7.71 11.59 14.12
N MET A 76 -6.80 10.91 13.42
CA MET A 76 -5.51 10.47 13.99
C MET A 76 -4.63 11.66 14.41
N PHE A 77 -4.75 12.82 13.75
CA PHE A 77 -4.01 14.02 14.11
C PHE A 77 -4.56 14.61 15.42
N GLU A 78 -5.87 14.79 15.54
CA GLU A 78 -6.52 15.29 16.76
C GLU A 78 -6.28 14.36 17.94
N LEU A 79 -6.38 13.04 17.72
CA LEU A 79 -6.08 12.04 18.74
C LEU A 79 -4.63 12.11 19.20
N ALA A 80 -3.66 12.29 18.28
CA ALA A 80 -2.25 12.44 18.62
C ALA A 80 -1.97 13.74 19.39
N VAL A 81 -2.52 14.87 18.95
CA VAL A 81 -2.38 16.16 19.64
C VAL A 81 -3.01 16.07 21.04
N TRP A 82 -4.19 15.49 21.15
CA TRP A 82 -4.83 15.29 22.45
C TRP A 82 -3.96 14.44 23.38
N THR A 83 -3.52 13.27 22.91
CA THR A 83 -2.76 12.29 23.72
C THR A 83 -1.40 12.82 24.17
N TYR A 84 -0.68 13.56 23.33
CA TYR A 84 0.70 13.97 23.62
C TYR A 84 0.88 15.44 24.01
N VAL A 85 -0.13 16.28 23.79
CA VAL A 85 -0.09 17.70 24.17
C VAL A 85 -1.19 18.05 25.17
N CYS A 86 -2.48 17.83 24.81
CA CYS A 86 -3.58 18.32 25.65
C CYS A 86 -3.68 17.55 26.97
N GLU A 87 -3.61 16.22 26.97
CA GLU A 87 -3.68 15.40 28.18
C GLU A 87 -2.49 15.67 29.12
N PRO A 88 -1.21 15.47 28.73
CA PRO A 88 -0.07 15.56 29.66
C PRO A 88 0.38 16.98 29.97
N ARG A 89 0.18 17.96 29.07
CA ARG A 89 0.71 19.32 29.25
C ARG A 89 -0.35 20.35 29.62
N MET A 90 -1.62 20.08 29.30
CA MET A 90 -2.74 21.02 29.51
C MET A 90 -3.77 20.50 30.52
N GLY A 91 -3.71 19.19 30.88
CA GLY A 91 -4.60 18.60 31.87
C GLY A 91 -6.04 18.38 31.37
N TRP A 92 -6.24 18.24 30.04
CA TRP A 92 -7.60 18.10 29.48
C TRP A 92 -8.25 16.72 29.67
N GLY A 93 -7.57 15.79 30.35
CA GLY A 93 -8.07 14.42 30.55
C GLY A 93 -7.85 13.53 29.34
N LYS A 94 -8.33 12.28 29.44
CA LYS A 94 -8.08 11.24 28.43
C LYS A 94 -9.09 11.28 27.31
N LEU A 95 -8.64 11.08 26.09
CA LEU A 95 -9.45 10.80 24.90
C LEU A 95 -9.18 9.37 24.45
N SER A 96 -10.22 8.54 24.38
CA SER A 96 -10.10 7.16 23.93
C SER A 96 -10.13 7.07 22.39
N PRO A 97 -9.30 6.21 21.76
CA PRO A 97 -9.42 5.89 20.34
C PRO A 97 -10.84 5.41 19.94
N HIS A 98 -11.56 4.78 20.87
CA HIS A 98 -12.93 4.29 20.64
C HIS A 98 -14.01 5.39 20.59
N GLN A 99 -13.65 6.62 20.93
CA GLN A 99 -14.54 7.80 20.80
C GLN A 99 -14.38 8.49 19.45
N MET A 100 -13.38 8.12 18.62
CA MET A 100 -13.07 8.82 17.38
C MET A 100 -14.00 8.41 16.24
N ASP A 101 -14.54 9.39 15.53
CA ASP A 101 -15.12 9.28 14.19
C ASP A 101 -14.27 10.10 13.22
N CYS A 102 -14.15 9.66 11.96
CA CYS A 102 -13.25 10.31 11.01
C CYS A 102 -13.91 10.49 9.65
N THR A 103 -14.17 11.73 9.28
CA THR A 103 -14.76 12.04 7.96
C THR A 103 -13.81 11.72 6.81
N MET A 104 -12.47 11.76 6.99
CA MET A 104 -11.52 11.28 5.99
C MET A 104 -11.60 9.76 5.80
N ALA A 105 -11.70 8.98 6.87
CA ALA A 105 -11.86 7.53 6.79
C ALA A 105 -13.15 7.16 6.06
N ARG A 106 -14.25 7.85 6.37
CA ARG A 106 -15.55 7.67 5.70
C ARG A 106 -15.50 8.08 4.22
N ALA A 107 -14.77 9.16 3.89
CA ALA A 107 -14.53 9.56 2.50
C ALA A 107 -13.75 8.48 1.73
N HIS A 108 -12.73 7.87 2.34
CA HIS A 108 -11.98 6.76 1.75
C HIS A 108 -12.87 5.53 1.49
N VAL A 109 -13.74 5.16 2.45
CA VAL A 109 -14.73 4.07 2.26
C VAL A 109 -15.66 4.35 1.08
N MET A 110 -15.98 5.61 0.84
CA MET A 110 -16.77 6.05 -0.32
C MET A 110 -15.92 6.26 -1.59
N SER A 111 -14.64 5.87 -1.58
CA SER A 111 -13.70 6.05 -2.69
C SER A 111 -13.60 7.51 -3.17
N LEU A 112 -13.73 8.46 -2.26
CA LEU A 112 -13.58 9.89 -2.48
C LEU A 112 -12.13 10.35 -2.17
N ARG A 113 -11.83 11.61 -2.51
CA ARG A 113 -10.56 12.24 -2.10
C ARG A 113 -10.48 12.34 -0.58
N GLY A 114 -9.32 12.02 -0.01
CA GLY A 114 -9.13 12.04 1.43
C GLY A 114 -8.86 13.44 2.03
N SER A 115 -8.67 14.50 1.24
CA SER A 115 -8.55 15.87 1.79
C SER A 115 -9.92 16.47 2.04
N LEU A 116 -10.05 17.28 3.10
CA LEU A 116 -11.30 17.96 3.47
C LEU A 116 -11.88 18.74 2.29
N ASP A 117 -11.08 19.61 1.66
CA ASP A 117 -11.45 20.37 0.47
C ASP A 117 -11.85 19.47 -0.71
N GLY A 118 -11.07 18.41 -0.96
CA GLY A 118 -11.32 17.47 -2.06
C GLY A 118 -12.64 16.70 -1.90
N ALA A 119 -12.94 16.21 -0.70
CA ALA A 119 -14.20 15.52 -0.41
C ALA A 119 -15.40 16.49 -0.44
N ALA A 120 -15.25 17.65 0.19
CA ALA A 120 -16.26 18.70 0.21
C ALA A 120 -16.65 19.17 -1.20
N MET A 121 -15.67 19.39 -2.07
CA MET A 121 -15.87 19.76 -3.47
C MET A 121 -16.61 18.67 -4.25
N LEU A 122 -16.22 17.40 -4.10
CA LEU A 122 -16.84 16.29 -4.83
C LEU A 122 -18.31 16.10 -4.42
N LEU A 123 -18.61 16.22 -3.13
CA LEU A 123 -19.96 16.10 -2.58
C LEU A 123 -20.78 17.40 -2.67
N ARG A 124 -20.15 18.51 -3.12
CA ARG A 124 -20.79 19.83 -3.28
C ARG A 124 -21.41 20.35 -1.98
N VAL A 125 -20.69 20.13 -0.86
CA VAL A 125 -21.16 20.70 0.42
C VAL A 125 -21.06 22.22 0.39
N PRO A 126 -21.99 22.97 1.07
CA PRO A 126 -22.05 24.43 0.99
C PRO A 126 -20.80 25.12 1.57
N ALA A 127 -20.23 24.60 2.65
CA ALA A 127 -19.01 25.09 3.27
C ALA A 127 -17.78 24.55 2.52
N GLN A 128 -16.84 25.43 2.23
CA GLN A 128 -15.61 25.08 1.53
C GLN A 128 -14.39 25.66 2.27
N LYS A 129 -13.25 25.00 2.11
CA LYS A 129 -12.00 25.37 2.75
C LYS A 129 -11.49 26.74 2.27
N ASP A 130 -11.03 27.56 3.20
CA ASP A 130 -10.42 28.87 2.93
C ASP A 130 -8.93 28.69 2.49
N LYS A 131 -8.64 29.03 1.22
CA LYS A 131 -7.29 28.96 0.68
C LYS A 131 -6.34 30.03 1.23
N ALA A 132 -6.85 31.20 1.55
CA ALA A 132 -6.06 32.29 2.14
C ALA A 132 -5.67 31.92 3.57
N GLY A 133 -6.62 31.43 4.37
CA GLY A 133 -6.36 30.92 5.73
C GLY A 133 -5.34 29.78 5.75
N HIS A 134 -5.37 28.89 4.74
CA HIS A 134 -4.36 27.82 4.62
C HIS A 134 -2.93 28.38 4.48
N ALA A 135 -2.71 29.45 3.73
CA ALA A 135 -1.39 30.07 3.61
C ALA A 135 -0.91 30.67 4.94
N ILE A 136 -1.81 31.26 5.72
CA ILE A 136 -1.54 31.78 7.08
C ILE A 136 -1.20 30.63 8.04
N MET A 137 -1.98 29.55 8.04
CA MET A 137 -1.69 28.35 8.82
C MET A 137 -0.28 27.84 8.51
N MET A 138 0.10 27.71 7.23
CA MET A 138 1.44 27.28 6.80
C MET A 138 2.55 28.24 7.23
N LYS A 139 2.26 29.52 7.46
CA LYS A 139 3.20 30.51 8.00
C LYS A 139 3.39 30.36 9.51
N LEU A 140 2.32 30.10 10.25
CA LEU A 140 2.31 30.01 11.71
C LEU A 140 2.74 28.64 12.24
N CYS A 141 2.52 27.55 11.50
CA CYS A 141 2.75 26.17 11.96
C CYS A 141 4.24 25.77 12.10
N LYS A 142 5.18 26.61 11.65
CA LYS A 142 6.63 26.31 11.63
C LYS A 142 7.45 27.52 12.07
N PRO A 143 8.70 27.32 12.59
CA PRO A 143 9.60 28.41 12.91
C PRO A 143 9.89 29.28 11.68
N ARG A 144 9.99 30.58 11.89
CA ARG A 144 10.48 31.53 10.88
C ARG A 144 12.01 31.67 10.92
N LYS A 145 12.55 32.14 9.84
CA LYS A 145 13.97 32.55 9.82
C LYS A 145 14.20 33.80 10.69
N ALA A 146 15.40 33.90 11.25
CA ALA A 146 15.82 35.07 11.97
C ALA A 146 15.90 36.32 11.06
N TYR A 147 15.44 37.45 11.55
CA TYR A 147 15.65 38.73 10.89
C TYR A 147 17.07 39.27 11.23
N PRO A 148 17.55 40.28 10.48
CA PRO A 148 18.82 40.92 10.81
C PRO A 148 18.85 41.43 12.28
N GLY A 149 19.84 40.96 13.06
CA GLY A 149 19.98 41.30 14.46
C GLY A 149 19.38 40.30 15.46
N GLU A 150 18.65 39.29 14.98
CA GLU A 150 18.19 38.18 15.82
C GLU A 150 19.19 37.00 15.81
N ASP A 151 19.17 36.18 16.85
CA ASP A 151 19.98 34.94 16.88
C ASP A 151 19.52 33.94 15.83
N PRO A 152 20.36 33.60 14.84
CA PRO A 152 19.99 32.63 13.80
C PRO A 152 19.78 31.21 14.30
N ASN A 153 20.22 30.87 15.51
CA ASN A 153 20.06 29.57 16.15
C ASN A 153 18.83 29.50 17.06
N ALA A 154 18.16 30.61 17.31
CA ALA A 154 16.96 30.65 18.14
C ALA A 154 15.74 30.09 17.36
N VAL A 155 14.85 29.40 18.07
CA VAL A 155 13.55 29.01 17.54
C VAL A 155 12.62 30.21 17.60
N LEU A 156 12.37 30.81 16.45
CA LEU A 156 11.59 32.04 16.32
C LEU A 156 10.24 31.73 15.63
N TRP A 157 9.18 32.32 16.16
CA TRP A 157 7.81 32.15 15.65
C TRP A 157 7.26 33.45 15.06
N ASN A 158 6.31 33.32 14.14
CA ASN A 158 5.46 34.44 13.76
C ASN A 158 4.42 34.67 14.87
N GLU A 159 4.29 35.88 15.34
CA GLU A 159 3.39 36.26 16.46
C GLU A 159 2.52 37.49 16.06
N ASP A 160 2.26 37.69 14.77
CA ASP A 160 1.42 38.76 14.27
C ASP A 160 -0.04 38.54 14.69
N PRO A 161 -0.67 39.44 15.45
CA PRO A 161 -2.06 39.29 15.86
C PRO A 161 -3.05 39.18 14.70
N ALA A 162 -2.78 39.80 13.55
CA ALA A 162 -3.62 39.71 12.37
C ALA A 162 -3.57 38.31 11.75
N ASP A 163 -2.38 37.68 11.71
CA ASP A 163 -2.22 36.30 11.27
C ASP A 163 -2.99 35.34 12.21
N PHE A 164 -2.92 35.54 13.52
CA PHE A 164 -3.69 34.73 14.48
C PHE A 164 -5.19 34.90 14.30
N ALA A 165 -5.69 36.13 14.08
CA ALA A 165 -7.09 36.33 13.81
C ALA A 165 -7.57 35.59 12.54
N ALA A 166 -6.76 35.58 11.49
CA ALA A 166 -7.01 34.84 10.28
C ALA A 166 -6.97 33.31 10.51
N LEU A 167 -5.99 32.81 11.31
CA LEU A 167 -5.90 31.39 11.69
C LEU A 167 -7.14 30.95 12.49
N HIS A 168 -7.63 31.77 13.41
CA HIS A 168 -8.83 31.50 14.20
C HIS A 168 -10.08 31.36 13.31
N ALA A 169 -10.25 32.27 12.35
CA ALA A 169 -11.35 32.21 11.39
C ALA A 169 -11.23 30.95 10.50
N TYR A 170 -10.02 30.60 10.09
CA TYR A 170 -9.73 29.40 9.31
C TYR A 170 -10.10 28.12 10.08
N CYS A 171 -9.69 27.95 11.32
CA CYS A 171 -10.00 26.80 12.17
C CYS A 171 -11.53 26.64 12.37
N ILE A 172 -12.25 27.73 12.61
CA ILE A 172 -13.73 27.73 12.69
C ILE A 172 -14.35 27.27 11.37
N GLN A 173 -13.82 27.72 10.23
CA GLN A 173 -14.31 27.36 8.92
C GLN A 173 -14.04 25.87 8.61
N ASP A 174 -12.90 25.32 9.04
CA ASP A 174 -12.59 23.90 8.86
C ASP A 174 -13.56 23.02 9.65
N VAL A 175 -13.94 23.37 10.90
CA VAL A 175 -14.99 22.69 11.65
C VAL A 175 -16.35 22.80 10.95
N ALA A 176 -16.72 23.97 10.40
CA ALA A 176 -17.98 24.11 9.68
C ALA A 176 -18.02 23.24 8.41
N THR A 177 -16.89 23.15 7.70
CA THR A 177 -16.74 22.29 6.52
C THR A 177 -16.80 20.82 6.88
N GLU A 178 -16.15 20.46 8.00
CA GLU A 178 -16.14 19.08 8.53
C GLU A 178 -17.55 18.65 8.96
N CYS A 179 -18.32 19.49 9.66
CA CYS A 179 -19.72 19.23 10.03
C CYS A 179 -20.60 19.01 8.80
N ALA A 180 -20.44 19.83 7.76
CA ALA A 180 -21.18 19.67 6.52
C ALA A 180 -20.83 18.37 5.78
N LEU A 181 -19.56 17.99 5.84
CA LEU A 181 -19.07 16.74 5.26
C LEU A 181 -19.55 15.53 6.07
N ASP A 182 -19.55 15.61 7.40
CA ASP A 182 -20.11 14.59 8.28
C ASP A 182 -21.57 14.29 7.98
N ALA A 183 -22.38 15.33 7.76
CA ALA A 183 -23.79 15.20 7.39
C ALA A 183 -23.98 14.58 5.99
N ALA A 184 -23.05 14.79 5.07
CA ALA A 184 -23.12 14.31 3.69
C ALA A 184 -22.59 12.87 3.50
N LEU A 185 -21.73 12.39 4.40
CA LEU A 185 -21.13 11.06 4.31
C LEU A 185 -21.92 10.03 5.13
N PRO A 186 -22.12 8.80 4.62
CA PRO A 186 -22.70 7.73 5.44
C PRO A 186 -21.77 7.41 6.61
N GLN A 187 -22.33 6.96 7.73
CA GLN A 187 -21.59 6.45 8.87
C GLN A 187 -20.90 5.13 8.50
N LEU A 188 -19.78 4.83 9.15
CA LEU A 188 -19.21 3.48 9.07
C LEU A 188 -20.19 2.47 9.64
N SER A 189 -20.34 1.31 9.02
CA SER A 189 -21.05 0.18 9.65
C SER A 189 -20.38 -0.18 10.99
N ASP A 190 -21.12 -0.84 11.87
CA ASP A 190 -20.57 -1.22 13.19
C ASP A 190 -19.30 -2.05 13.07
N SER A 191 -19.24 -2.98 12.10
CA SER A 191 -18.06 -3.79 11.84
C SER A 191 -16.86 -2.97 11.31
N GLU A 192 -17.11 -2.01 10.43
CA GLU A 192 -16.04 -1.14 9.90
C GLU A 192 -15.59 -0.11 10.96
N ARG A 193 -16.49 0.36 11.83
CA ARG A 193 -16.15 1.22 12.95
C ARG A 193 -15.26 0.50 13.97
N GLU A 194 -15.58 -0.76 14.27
CA GLU A 194 -14.74 -1.61 15.14
C GLU A 194 -13.34 -1.77 14.55
N ILE A 195 -13.22 -2.02 13.23
CA ILE A 195 -11.93 -2.13 12.54
C ILE A 195 -11.19 -0.79 12.53
N TYR A 196 -11.90 0.33 12.35
CA TYR A 196 -11.30 1.66 12.40
C TYR A 196 -10.74 2.00 13.79
N HIS A 197 -11.50 1.69 14.85
CA HIS A 197 -11.01 1.88 16.22
C HIS A 197 -9.81 0.98 16.55
N PHE A 198 -9.84 -0.27 16.08
CA PHE A 198 -8.71 -1.18 16.17
C PHE A 198 -7.47 -0.63 15.44
N ASP A 199 -7.63 -0.08 14.24
CA ASP A 199 -6.55 0.58 13.50
C ASP A 199 -5.93 1.74 14.29
N LEU A 200 -6.74 2.59 14.94
CA LEU A 200 -6.23 3.68 15.78
C LEU A 200 -5.40 3.14 16.96
N VAL A 201 -5.85 2.05 17.60
CA VAL A 201 -5.11 1.41 18.70
C VAL A 201 -3.77 0.87 18.20
N VAL A 202 -3.74 0.17 17.07
CA VAL A 202 -2.50 -0.36 16.45
C VAL A 202 -1.55 0.79 16.08
N ASN A 203 -2.06 1.86 15.48
CA ASN A 203 -1.27 3.04 15.11
C ASN A 203 -0.70 3.78 16.32
N LEU A 204 -1.43 3.89 17.43
CA LEU A 204 -0.93 4.50 18.68
C LEU A 204 0.09 3.60 19.40
N ARG A 205 -0.07 2.29 19.34
CA ARG A 205 0.91 1.31 19.85
C ARG A 205 2.21 1.39 19.05
N GLY A 206 2.09 1.32 17.72
CA GLY A 206 3.22 1.33 16.79
C GLY A 206 4.14 0.13 16.94
N PHE A 207 5.17 0.06 16.11
CA PHE A 207 6.21 -0.96 16.09
C PHE A 207 7.57 -0.35 16.39
N ARG A 208 8.45 -1.11 17.03
CA ARG A 208 9.79 -0.64 17.39
C ARG A 208 10.76 -0.80 16.21
N LEU A 209 11.66 0.16 16.07
CA LEU A 209 12.76 0.17 15.12
C LEU A 209 14.10 0.14 15.85
N ASP A 210 15.04 -0.65 15.37
CA ASP A 210 16.43 -0.65 15.84
C ASP A 210 17.13 0.62 15.35
N THR A 211 16.92 1.73 16.07
CA THR A 211 17.42 3.05 15.66
C THR A 211 18.94 3.13 15.62
N ALA A 212 19.62 2.39 16.48
CA ALA A 212 21.08 2.32 16.50
C ALA A 212 21.61 1.68 15.22
N MET A 213 21.04 0.52 14.84
CA MET A 213 21.41 -0.17 13.62
C MET A 213 21.00 0.63 12.38
N MET A 214 19.84 1.29 12.40
CA MET A 214 19.37 2.12 11.29
C MET A 214 20.29 3.33 11.04
N ARG A 215 20.86 3.96 12.06
CA ARG A 215 21.83 5.05 11.87
C ARG A 215 23.10 4.54 11.18
N LYS A 216 23.59 3.37 11.58
CA LYS A 216 24.74 2.73 10.94
C LYS A 216 24.44 2.35 9.48
N ALA A 217 23.24 1.82 9.23
CA ALA A 217 22.79 1.46 7.88
C ALA A 217 22.59 2.70 6.97
N ASP A 218 22.11 3.81 7.50
CA ASP A 218 21.96 5.07 6.76
C ASP A 218 23.32 5.66 6.38
N ALA A 219 24.28 5.67 7.31
CA ALA A 219 25.66 6.08 7.07
C ALA A 219 26.38 5.16 6.06
N PHE A 220 26.24 3.83 6.21
CA PHE A 220 26.71 2.86 5.24
C PHE A 220 26.18 3.14 3.83
N LEU A 221 24.88 3.41 3.74
CA LEU A 221 24.22 3.72 2.46
C LEU A 221 24.78 4.97 1.80
N ASP A 222 25.11 6.00 2.58
CA ASP A 222 25.69 7.23 2.04
C ASP A 222 27.08 6.99 1.45
N VAL A 223 27.94 6.19 2.10
CA VAL A 223 29.24 5.78 1.56
C VAL A 223 29.05 4.92 0.29
N ALA A 224 28.17 3.94 0.33
CA ALA A 224 27.89 3.09 -0.84
C ALA A 224 27.38 3.88 -2.06
N LYS A 225 26.55 4.91 -1.83
CA LYS A 225 26.10 5.84 -2.90
C LYS A 225 27.26 6.65 -3.48
N LEU A 226 28.12 7.20 -2.61
CA LEU A 226 29.28 7.96 -3.05
C LEU A 226 30.18 7.11 -3.93
N ARG A 227 30.48 5.85 -3.55
CA ARG A 227 31.27 4.93 -4.38
C ARG A 227 30.63 4.65 -5.75
N VAL A 228 29.32 4.49 -5.79
CA VAL A 228 28.58 4.30 -7.05
C VAL A 228 28.67 5.56 -7.92
N ASP A 229 28.50 6.74 -7.34
CA ASP A 229 28.58 8.02 -8.06
C ASP A 229 30.01 8.29 -8.55
N ASP A 230 31.04 8.09 -7.69
CA ASP A 230 32.46 8.29 -8.04
C ASP A 230 32.88 7.34 -9.15
N ARG A 231 32.51 6.05 -9.06
CA ARG A 231 32.82 5.08 -10.11
C ARG A 231 32.14 5.43 -11.43
N LEU A 232 30.87 5.85 -11.40
CA LEU A 232 30.15 6.29 -12.61
C LEU A 232 30.80 7.54 -13.23
N ASN A 233 31.20 8.48 -12.39
CA ASN A 233 31.90 9.69 -12.83
C ASN A 233 33.26 9.36 -13.48
N GLU A 234 34.02 8.44 -12.88
CA GLU A 234 35.30 7.96 -13.39
C GLU A 234 35.15 7.32 -14.78
N ILE A 235 34.30 6.28 -14.92
CA ILE A 235 34.16 5.51 -16.16
C ILE A 235 33.52 6.30 -17.28
N THR A 236 32.79 7.37 -16.96
CA THR A 236 32.19 8.29 -17.95
C THR A 236 33.03 9.56 -18.18
N GLU A 237 34.28 9.59 -17.66
CA GLU A 237 35.21 10.72 -17.78
C GLU A 237 34.58 12.07 -17.40
N GLY A 238 33.75 12.10 -16.34
CA GLY A 238 33.06 13.28 -15.86
C GLY A 238 31.73 13.61 -16.54
N ALA A 239 31.34 12.85 -17.57
CA ALA A 239 30.09 13.12 -18.29
C ALA A 239 28.84 12.89 -17.41
N VAL A 240 28.89 11.91 -16.50
CA VAL A 240 27.78 11.52 -15.62
C VAL A 240 28.23 11.47 -14.15
N PRO A 241 28.28 12.61 -13.44
CA PRO A 241 28.79 12.70 -12.07
C PRO A 241 27.95 11.95 -11.03
N LYS A 242 26.67 11.66 -11.30
CA LYS A 242 25.79 10.98 -10.34
C LYS A 242 24.81 10.04 -11.03
N ALA A 243 24.58 8.88 -10.44
CA ALA A 243 23.66 7.86 -10.94
C ALA A 243 22.19 8.35 -11.05
N THR A 244 21.81 9.42 -10.35
CA THR A 244 20.49 10.04 -10.42
C THR A 244 20.30 10.96 -11.64
N GLN A 245 21.36 11.32 -12.36
CA GLN A 245 21.32 12.26 -13.51
C GLN A 245 20.96 11.53 -14.81
N LEU A 246 19.73 11.05 -14.91
CA LEU A 246 19.21 10.26 -16.04
C LEU A 246 19.43 10.92 -17.41
N ALA A 247 19.19 12.21 -17.51
CA ALA A 247 19.34 12.92 -18.79
C ALA A 247 20.79 12.88 -19.31
N ARG A 248 21.76 13.04 -18.39
CA ARG A 248 23.18 12.95 -18.75
C ARG A 248 23.60 11.53 -19.17
N LEU A 249 23.14 10.52 -18.41
CA LEU A 249 23.45 9.13 -18.76
C LEU A 249 22.84 8.73 -20.11
N LYS A 250 21.60 9.14 -20.40
CA LYS A 250 20.98 8.91 -21.71
C LYS A 250 21.77 9.58 -22.85
N ALA A 251 22.17 10.84 -22.67
CA ALA A 251 22.96 11.55 -23.67
C ALA A 251 24.32 10.87 -23.90
N TRP A 252 24.97 10.41 -22.83
CA TRP A 252 26.26 9.71 -22.90
C TRP A 252 26.12 8.34 -23.62
N LEU A 253 25.10 7.55 -23.32
CA LEU A 253 24.81 6.26 -23.98
C LEU A 253 24.47 6.46 -25.47
N ASN A 254 23.63 7.44 -25.80
CA ASN A 254 23.29 7.77 -27.19
C ASN A 254 24.52 8.20 -28.01
N GLY A 255 25.49 8.87 -27.37
CA GLY A 255 26.78 9.21 -27.99
C GLY A 255 27.71 8.00 -28.22
N ARG A 256 27.36 6.82 -27.74
CA ARG A 256 28.06 5.54 -27.91
C ARG A 256 27.28 4.52 -28.75
N ASP A 257 26.36 5.01 -29.58
CA ASP A 257 25.51 4.20 -30.47
C ASP A 257 24.54 3.26 -29.71
N ILE A 258 24.25 3.55 -28.43
CA ILE A 258 23.27 2.83 -27.62
C ILE A 258 22.02 3.73 -27.48
N PRO A 259 20.99 3.55 -28.32
CA PRO A 259 19.80 4.41 -28.32
C PRO A 259 18.95 4.16 -27.07
N VAL A 260 18.73 5.20 -26.27
CA VAL A 260 17.95 5.12 -25.02
C VAL A 260 16.85 6.17 -25.00
N GLU A 261 15.61 5.74 -25.17
CA GLU A 261 14.41 6.60 -25.02
C GLU A 261 13.91 6.62 -23.57
N SER A 262 13.93 5.49 -22.90
CA SER A 262 13.49 5.30 -21.51
C SER A 262 14.53 4.47 -20.73
N MET A 263 14.56 4.61 -19.42
CA MET A 263 15.37 3.80 -18.50
C MET A 263 14.46 3.24 -17.40
N SER A 264 13.29 2.78 -17.77
CA SER A 264 12.43 2.02 -16.85
C SER A 264 13.08 0.69 -16.49
N ARG A 265 12.54 0.01 -15.48
CA ARG A 265 13.08 -1.29 -15.04
C ARG A 265 13.11 -2.34 -16.16
N GLY A 266 12.15 -2.28 -17.09
CA GLY A 266 12.10 -3.19 -18.25
C GLY A 266 13.16 -2.87 -19.30
N ASP A 267 13.48 -1.60 -19.48
CA ASP A 267 14.40 -1.16 -20.55
C ASP A 267 15.88 -1.41 -20.17
N ILE A 268 16.19 -1.49 -18.87
CA ILE A 268 17.59 -1.60 -18.40
C ILE A 268 18.28 -2.88 -18.92
N GLU A 269 17.60 -4.01 -18.93
CA GLU A 269 18.18 -5.26 -19.43
C GLU A 269 18.42 -5.21 -20.95
N ASP A 270 17.51 -4.58 -21.70
CA ASP A 270 17.63 -4.39 -23.13
C ASP A 270 18.82 -3.47 -23.46
N ILE A 271 19.03 -2.40 -22.66
CA ILE A 271 20.17 -1.49 -22.81
C ILE A 271 21.47 -2.24 -22.49
N ILE A 272 21.52 -3.07 -21.45
CA ILE A 272 22.68 -3.90 -21.11
C ILE A 272 22.99 -4.90 -22.24
N ASP A 273 21.96 -5.60 -22.75
CA ASP A 273 22.13 -6.55 -23.85
C ASP A 273 22.65 -5.81 -25.13
N HIS A 274 22.19 -4.57 -25.37
CA HIS A 274 22.68 -3.77 -26.49
C HIS A 274 24.16 -3.36 -26.31
N ALA A 275 24.54 -2.93 -25.10
CA ALA A 275 25.94 -2.62 -24.77
C ALA A 275 26.85 -3.84 -24.99
N ARG A 276 26.38 -5.03 -24.60
CA ARG A 276 27.11 -6.31 -24.84
C ARG A 276 27.25 -6.62 -26.32
N MET A 277 26.19 -6.40 -27.13
CA MET A 277 26.27 -6.61 -28.58
C MET A 277 27.27 -5.68 -29.26
N LEU A 278 27.48 -4.50 -28.71
CA LEU A 278 28.49 -3.55 -29.20
C LEU A 278 29.90 -3.78 -28.59
N ASP A 279 30.06 -4.78 -27.72
CA ASP A 279 31.28 -5.06 -26.97
C ASP A 279 31.78 -3.83 -26.18
N ASP A 280 30.82 -3.10 -25.55
CA ASP A 280 31.07 -1.91 -24.74
C ASP A 280 30.88 -2.20 -23.23
N PRO A 281 31.91 -2.73 -22.56
CA PRO A 281 31.83 -3.07 -21.14
C PRO A 281 31.68 -1.83 -20.24
N VAL A 282 32.13 -0.67 -20.69
CA VAL A 282 32.01 0.59 -19.94
C VAL A 282 30.53 1.05 -19.91
N ALA A 283 29.83 0.93 -21.03
CA ALA A 283 28.40 1.22 -21.08
C ALA A 283 27.60 0.20 -20.24
N GLU A 284 27.95 -1.08 -20.31
CA GLU A 284 27.34 -2.12 -19.46
C GLU A 284 27.49 -1.78 -17.98
N GLU A 285 28.73 -1.45 -17.54
CA GLU A 285 29.00 -1.05 -16.16
C GLU A 285 28.25 0.20 -15.75
N ALA A 286 28.21 1.23 -16.60
CA ALA A 286 27.49 2.50 -16.33
C ALA A 286 25.99 2.28 -16.11
N VAL A 287 25.34 1.44 -16.90
CA VAL A 287 23.94 1.06 -16.73
C VAL A 287 23.73 0.23 -15.45
N GLY A 288 24.68 -0.68 -15.14
CA GLY A 288 24.71 -1.43 -13.89
C GLY A 288 24.78 -0.52 -12.66
N LEU A 289 25.69 0.45 -12.65
CA LEU A 289 25.81 1.47 -11.59
C LEU A 289 24.55 2.34 -11.46
N ARG A 290 23.94 2.72 -12.59
CA ARG A 290 22.64 3.42 -12.57
C ARG A 290 21.54 2.58 -11.90
N ARG A 291 21.48 1.27 -12.17
CA ARG A 291 20.53 0.35 -11.53
C ARG A 291 20.74 0.28 -10.02
N LEU A 292 21.98 0.27 -9.55
CA LEU A 292 22.32 0.34 -8.13
C LEU A 292 21.91 1.69 -7.52
N GLY A 293 22.24 2.80 -8.18
CA GLY A 293 21.87 4.14 -7.74
C GLY A 293 20.34 4.37 -7.67
N ALA A 294 19.55 3.69 -8.53
CA ALA A 294 18.09 3.72 -8.44
C ALA A 294 17.57 3.07 -7.14
N LYS A 295 18.22 2.01 -6.66
CA LYS A 295 17.90 1.38 -5.37
C LYS A 295 18.10 2.33 -4.19
N ALA A 296 19.04 3.27 -4.24
CA ALA A 296 19.30 4.24 -3.18
C ALA A 296 18.04 5.03 -2.81
N THR A 297 17.20 5.38 -3.78
CA THR A 297 15.93 6.08 -3.53
C THR A 297 14.94 5.22 -2.70
N SER A 298 14.89 3.92 -2.96
CA SER A 298 14.06 3.00 -2.15
C SER A 298 14.64 2.73 -0.77
N LEU A 299 15.94 2.90 -0.59
CA LEU A 299 16.67 2.71 0.68
C LEU A 299 16.68 3.95 1.59
N ALA A 300 16.24 5.12 1.09
CA ALA A 300 16.02 6.32 1.92
C ALA A 300 15.04 6.09 3.09
N LYS A 301 14.51 4.88 3.21
CA LYS A 301 13.66 4.41 4.30
C LYS A 301 14.36 4.38 5.65
N TYR A 302 15.69 4.16 5.71
CA TYR A 302 16.45 4.23 6.95
C TYR A 302 16.30 5.60 7.61
N GLY A 303 16.64 6.66 6.89
CA GLY A 303 16.45 8.02 7.36
C GLY A 303 14.98 8.39 7.57
N ALA A 304 14.04 7.88 6.76
CA ALA A 304 12.62 8.10 6.96
C ALA A 304 12.12 7.47 8.27
N GLY A 305 12.51 6.22 8.56
CA GLY A 305 12.18 5.55 9.81
C GLY A 305 12.71 6.29 11.03
N LEU A 306 13.98 6.71 11.00
CA LEU A 306 14.60 7.50 12.08
C LEU A 306 13.85 8.81 12.39
N ARG A 307 13.22 9.43 11.40
CA ARG A 307 12.39 10.62 11.59
C ARG A 307 11.03 10.35 12.21
N CYS A 308 10.52 9.11 12.08
CA CYS A 308 9.16 8.74 12.51
C CYS A 308 9.09 8.16 13.92
N VAL A 309 10.22 7.82 14.54
CA VAL A 309 10.23 7.19 15.86
C VAL A 309 10.04 8.18 17.00
N GLY A 310 9.31 7.74 18.03
CA GLY A 310 9.21 8.43 19.32
C GLY A 310 10.45 8.20 20.22
N PHE A 311 10.37 8.67 21.46
CA PHE A 311 11.45 8.53 22.45
C PHE A 311 11.71 7.06 22.86
N ASP A 312 10.70 6.20 22.69
CA ASP A 312 10.73 4.77 22.96
C ASP A 312 11.05 3.93 21.72
N GLU A 313 11.61 4.56 20.69
CA GLU A 313 11.99 3.96 19.40
C GLU A 313 10.82 3.33 18.63
N ARG A 314 9.56 3.64 18.99
CA ARG A 314 8.39 3.16 18.24
C ARG A 314 7.98 4.15 17.16
N ALA A 315 7.78 3.62 15.97
CA ALA A 315 7.17 4.33 14.84
C ALA A 315 5.65 4.15 14.89
N ARG A 316 4.91 5.28 14.87
CA ARG A 316 3.47 5.34 15.12
C ARG A 316 2.73 6.13 14.06
N GLY A 317 1.44 5.82 13.84
CA GLY A 317 0.59 6.56 12.91
C GLY A 317 1.00 6.40 11.45
N LEU A 318 1.60 5.26 11.08
CA LEU A 318 2.13 5.01 9.74
C LEU A 318 1.25 4.12 8.87
N LEU A 319 0.15 3.59 9.40
CA LEU A 319 -0.80 2.76 8.70
C LEU A 319 -2.05 3.58 8.38
N ASN A 320 -2.33 3.78 7.09
CA ASN A 320 -3.47 4.56 6.65
C ASN A 320 -4.66 3.64 6.40
N TYR A 321 -5.70 3.78 7.24
CA TYR A 321 -6.96 3.05 7.13
C TYR A 321 -7.63 3.30 5.78
N HIS A 322 -8.08 2.22 5.13
CA HIS A 322 -8.89 2.23 3.90
C HIS A 322 -8.33 3.12 2.78
N LYS A 323 -6.99 3.21 2.67
CA LYS A 323 -6.35 4.08 1.67
C LYS A 323 -6.52 3.58 0.25
N ALA A 324 -6.59 2.26 0.05
CA ALA A 324 -6.95 1.66 -1.23
C ALA A 324 -8.48 1.54 -1.37
N SER A 325 -9.00 1.65 -2.59
CA SER A 325 -10.44 1.51 -2.88
C SER A 325 -11.04 0.17 -2.46
N THR A 326 -10.21 -0.87 -2.29
CA THR A 326 -10.60 -2.19 -1.79
C THR A 326 -10.74 -2.27 -0.27
N GLY A 327 -10.35 -1.20 0.44
CA GLY A 327 -10.32 -1.15 1.90
C GLY A 327 -8.99 -1.59 2.51
N ARG A 328 -8.02 -1.98 1.69
CA ARG A 328 -6.67 -2.29 2.16
C ARG A 328 -5.99 -1.05 2.75
N TRP A 329 -5.18 -1.28 3.76
CA TRP A 329 -4.31 -0.25 4.32
C TRP A 329 -3.16 0.08 3.38
N ALA A 330 -2.60 1.27 3.54
CA ALA A 330 -1.33 1.65 2.91
C ALA A 330 -0.38 2.23 3.96
N GLY A 331 0.90 1.92 3.83
CA GLY A 331 1.93 2.55 4.65
C GLY A 331 2.22 3.98 4.22
N SER A 332 2.58 4.84 5.17
CA SER A 332 3.09 6.20 4.93
C SER A 332 4.51 6.36 5.43
N LEU A 333 5.23 7.36 4.95
CA LEU A 333 6.59 7.74 5.35
C LEU A 333 7.59 6.59 5.28
N TYR A 334 7.76 5.83 6.34
CA TYR A 334 8.59 4.61 6.35
C TYR A 334 8.05 3.52 5.42
N GLN A 335 6.73 3.49 5.19
CA GLN A 335 6.03 2.56 4.30
C GLN A 335 6.39 1.08 4.54
N PRO A 336 6.04 0.50 5.68
CA PRO A 336 6.39 -0.89 6.01
C PRO A 336 5.89 -1.91 4.98
N HIS A 337 4.74 -1.64 4.31
CA HIS A 337 4.19 -2.47 3.25
C HIS A 337 5.09 -2.58 1.99
N ASN A 338 6.02 -1.64 1.80
CA ASN A 338 6.86 -1.53 0.60
C ASN A 338 8.36 -1.77 0.91
N LEU A 339 8.67 -2.42 2.02
CA LEU A 339 10.04 -2.87 2.31
C LEU A 339 10.42 -4.03 1.39
N GLU A 340 11.71 -4.14 1.05
CA GLU A 340 12.20 -5.21 0.16
C GLU A 340 11.83 -6.58 0.75
N ARG A 341 11.29 -7.47 -0.09
CA ARG A 341 10.94 -8.82 0.33
C ARG A 341 12.20 -9.63 0.62
N VAL A 342 12.13 -10.38 1.68
CA VAL A 342 13.17 -11.30 2.13
C VAL A 342 12.67 -12.72 1.89
N ASP A 343 13.55 -13.58 1.38
CA ASP A 343 13.34 -15.02 1.41
C ASP A 343 14.09 -15.55 2.65
N PRO A 344 13.36 -16.07 3.68
CA PRO A 344 14.01 -16.48 4.93
C PRO A 344 15.08 -17.56 4.73
N ASP A 345 14.90 -18.44 3.75
CA ASP A 345 15.84 -19.55 3.51
C ASP A 345 17.09 -19.09 2.74
N GLU A 346 16.95 -18.14 1.80
CA GLU A 346 18.04 -17.68 0.94
C GLU A 346 18.77 -16.45 1.49
N ASP A 347 18.03 -15.48 2.07
CA ASP A 347 18.58 -14.18 2.46
C ASP A 347 19.02 -14.10 3.93
N ALA A 348 18.62 -15.04 4.80
CA ALA A 348 18.96 -14.98 6.23
C ALA A 348 20.47 -14.93 6.50
N PRO A 349 21.34 -15.75 5.86
CA PRO A 349 22.78 -15.67 6.10
C PRO A 349 23.38 -14.32 5.73
N LEU A 350 22.91 -13.72 4.62
CA LEU A 350 23.34 -12.38 4.19
C LEU A 350 22.92 -11.33 5.22
N ILE A 351 21.68 -11.39 5.70
CA ILE A 351 21.15 -10.41 6.66
C ILE A 351 21.92 -10.50 7.98
N GLU A 352 22.13 -11.69 8.52
CA GLU A 352 22.91 -11.91 9.74
C GLU A 352 24.33 -11.36 9.62
N GLN A 353 25.01 -11.68 8.51
CA GLN A 353 26.35 -11.19 8.25
C GLN A 353 26.40 -9.67 8.10
N MET A 354 25.42 -9.06 7.41
CA MET A 354 25.36 -7.62 7.28
C MET A 354 25.08 -6.94 8.62
N LEU A 355 24.18 -7.48 9.46
CA LEU A 355 23.95 -6.95 10.80
C LEU A 355 25.20 -7.04 11.68
N MET A 356 25.98 -8.10 11.55
CA MET A 356 27.28 -8.23 12.21
C MET A 356 28.29 -7.18 11.70
N ILE A 357 28.43 -7.02 10.39
CA ILE A 357 29.31 -6.01 9.77
C ILE A 357 28.93 -4.62 10.28
N LEU A 358 27.65 -4.24 10.22
CA LEU A 358 27.19 -2.93 10.71
C LEU A 358 27.43 -2.75 12.21
N ARG A 359 27.42 -3.82 13.01
CA ARG A 359 27.67 -3.74 14.45
C ARG A 359 29.13 -3.52 14.76
N GLU A 360 30.01 -4.29 14.13
CA GLU A 360 31.42 -4.42 14.49
C GLU A 360 32.33 -3.43 13.76
N ALA A 361 31.97 -2.95 12.56
CA ALA A 361 32.76 -1.99 11.81
C ALA A 361 32.95 -0.68 12.56
N ALA A 362 34.18 -0.17 12.57
CA ALA A 362 34.53 1.07 13.26
C ALA A 362 33.99 2.32 12.54
N THR A 363 34.00 2.29 11.21
CA THR A 363 33.50 3.36 10.34
C THR A 363 32.51 2.83 9.30
N PRO A 364 31.68 3.70 8.70
CA PRO A 364 30.84 3.31 7.59
C PRO A 364 31.64 2.81 6.37
N GLU A 365 32.81 3.36 6.13
CA GLU A 365 33.76 2.97 5.09
C GLU A 365 34.25 1.53 5.30
N ASP A 366 34.70 1.20 6.54
CA ASP A 366 35.07 -0.16 6.90
C ASP A 366 33.92 -1.14 6.69
N ALA A 367 32.70 -0.75 7.02
CA ALA A 367 31.53 -1.59 6.83
C ALA A 367 31.28 -1.89 5.34
N VAL A 368 31.45 -0.90 4.45
CA VAL A 368 31.34 -1.10 3.01
C VAL A 368 32.45 -1.99 2.50
N ASP A 369 33.71 -1.78 2.93
CA ASP A 369 34.87 -2.60 2.57
C ASP A 369 34.65 -4.06 2.99
N TRP A 370 34.19 -4.32 4.20
CA TRP A 370 33.93 -5.68 4.68
C TRP A 370 32.79 -6.34 3.90
N CYS A 371 31.75 -5.57 3.56
CA CYS A 371 30.64 -6.06 2.73
C CYS A 371 31.13 -6.51 1.34
N GLU A 372 32.00 -5.72 0.71
CA GLU A 372 32.61 -6.04 -0.59
C GLU A 372 33.61 -7.22 -0.49
N LEU A 373 34.38 -7.26 0.58
CA LEU A 373 35.38 -8.34 0.84
C LEU A 373 34.71 -9.72 0.96
N VAL A 374 33.50 -9.78 1.54
CA VAL A 374 32.71 -11.03 1.62
C VAL A 374 31.91 -11.33 0.35
N GLY A 375 32.08 -10.53 -0.70
CA GLY A 375 31.49 -10.76 -2.02
C GLY A 375 30.06 -10.19 -2.20
N TYR A 376 29.59 -9.34 -1.30
CA TYR A 376 28.28 -8.73 -1.44
C TYR A 376 28.33 -7.39 -2.15
N THR A 377 27.29 -7.09 -2.94
CA THR A 377 27.08 -5.75 -3.49
C THR A 377 26.44 -4.87 -2.41
N PRO A 378 27.11 -3.80 -1.91
CA PRO A 378 26.64 -3.02 -0.75
C PRO A 378 25.19 -2.57 -0.82
N MET A 379 24.78 -1.95 -1.94
CA MET A 379 23.41 -1.47 -2.15
C MET A 379 22.35 -2.58 -2.16
N ARG A 380 22.72 -3.78 -2.61
CA ARG A 380 21.82 -4.93 -2.60
C ARG A 380 21.73 -5.56 -1.22
N ALA A 381 22.86 -5.71 -0.56
CA ALA A 381 22.93 -6.33 0.76
C ALA A 381 22.18 -5.51 1.81
N ILE A 382 22.42 -4.18 1.85
CA ILE A 382 21.72 -3.31 2.79
C ILE A 382 20.21 -3.25 2.50
N GLY A 383 19.78 -3.39 1.24
CA GLY A 383 18.37 -3.47 0.86
C GLY A 383 17.61 -4.59 1.56
N LYS A 384 18.26 -5.76 1.67
CA LYS A 384 17.69 -6.94 2.34
C LYS A 384 17.54 -6.76 3.86
N CYS A 385 18.33 -5.86 4.46
CA CYS A 385 18.28 -5.60 5.91
C CYS A 385 17.11 -4.69 6.33
N THR A 386 16.35 -4.06 5.40
CA THR A 386 15.33 -3.06 5.73
C THR A 386 14.22 -3.60 6.66
N ARG A 387 13.78 -4.84 6.47
CA ARG A 387 12.77 -5.48 7.33
C ARG A 387 13.32 -5.85 8.69
N ALA A 388 14.57 -6.32 8.76
CA ALA A 388 15.25 -6.68 10.00
C ALA A 388 15.47 -5.50 10.96
N MET A 389 15.22 -4.25 10.51
CA MET A 389 15.22 -3.07 11.39
C MET A 389 13.96 -2.97 12.27
N ILE A 390 12.89 -3.67 11.93
CA ILE A 390 11.71 -3.80 12.79
C ILE A 390 12.01 -4.85 13.85
N VAL A 391 11.94 -4.47 15.12
CA VAL A 391 12.35 -5.32 16.25
C VAL A 391 11.27 -5.32 17.34
N ALA A 392 11.26 -6.37 18.14
CA ALA A 392 10.47 -6.40 19.36
C ALA A 392 11.02 -5.45 20.43
N ALA A 393 10.19 -5.02 21.35
CA ALA A 393 10.63 -4.34 22.57
C ALA A 393 11.56 -5.22 23.40
N ASP A 394 12.32 -4.61 24.33
CA ASP A 394 13.17 -5.35 25.23
C ASP A 394 12.33 -6.31 26.09
N GLY A 395 12.79 -7.55 26.23
CA GLY A 395 12.04 -8.61 26.90
C GLY A 395 10.85 -9.18 26.09
N HIS A 396 10.69 -8.80 24.82
CA HIS A 396 9.64 -9.27 23.91
C HIS A 396 10.22 -9.91 22.65
N GLU A 397 9.36 -10.60 21.95
CA GLU A 397 9.59 -11.18 20.62
C GLU A 397 8.39 -10.94 19.72
N LEU A 398 8.59 -11.04 18.39
CA LEU A 398 7.55 -10.92 17.40
C LEU A 398 7.05 -12.31 16.99
N ILE A 399 5.74 -12.41 16.82
CA ILE A 399 5.10 -13.51 16.10
C ILE A 399 4.50 -12.89 14.85
N GLY A 400 4.92 -13.34 13.66
CA GLY A 400 4.26 -12.98 12.42
C GLY A 400 3.40 -14.13 11.92
N CYS A 401 2.25 -13.82 11.34
CA CYS A 401 1.35 -14.82 10.77
C CYS A 401 0.76 -14.32 9.45
N ASP A 402 1.09 -15.01 8.36
CA ASP A 402 0.77 -14.65 6.98
C ASP A 402 -0.18 -15.67 6.35
N TYR A 403 -1.19 -15.21 5.64
CA TYR A 403 -2.08 -16.08 4.91
C TYR A 403 -1.44 -16.65 3.65
N SER A 404 -1.50 -17.97 3.50
CA SER A 404 -0.94 -18.66 2.35
C SER A 404 -1.81 -18.48 1.11
N ASN A 405 -1.36 -17.68 0.12
CA ASN A 405 -2.03 -17.45 -1.17
C ASN A 405 -3.53 -17.09 -1.02
N VAL A 406 -3.86 -16.19 -0.11
CA VAL A 406 -5.24 -15.86 0.25
C VAL A 406 -6.08 -15.35 -0.92
N GLU A 407 -5.49 -14.58 -1.84
CA GLU A 407 -6.18 -14.09 -3.04
C GLU A 407 -6.53 -15.23 -4.01
N GLY A 408 -5.59 -16.16 -4.25
CA GLY A 408 -5.85 -17.34 -5.07
C GLY A 408 -6.93 -18.25 -4.48
N ARG A 409 -6.92 -18.43 -3.15
CA ARG A 409 -7.94 -19.16 -2.40
C ARG A 409 -9.29 -18.46 -2.45
N GLY A 410 -9.31 -17.14 -2.24
CA GLY A 410 -10.50 -16.30 -2.32
C GLY A 410 -11.14 -16.32 -3.69
N SER A 411 -10.34 -16.21 -4.75
CA SER A 411 -10.80 -16.31 -6.13
C SER A 411 -11.41 -17.68 -6.42
N ALA A 412 -10.74 -18.77 -6.03
CA ALA A 412 -11.25 -20.13 -6.24
C ALA A 412 -12.55 -20.37 -5.46
N TRP A 413 -12.62 -19.96 -4.18
CA TRP A 413 -13.78 -20.11 -3.32
C TRP A 413 -15.00 -19.34 -3.85
N LEU A 414 -14.83 -18.06 -4.14
CA LEU A 414 -15.93 -17.20 -4.59
C LEU A 414 -16.43 -17.60 -5.99
N ALA A 415 -15.52 -17.96 -6.91
CA ALA A 415 -15.87 -18.48 -8.23
C ALA A 415 -16.42 -19.91 -8.21
N ARG A 416 -16.30 -20.63 -7.10
CA ARG A 416 -16.61 -22.07 -6.99
C ARG A 416 -15.81 -22.91 -7.99
N GLU A 417 -14.51 -22.58 -8.16
CA GLU A 417 -13.55 -23.33 -8.97
C GLU A 417 -13.12 -24.60 -8.22
N ARG A 418 -13.96 -25.63 -8.26
CA ARG A 418 -13.92 -26.82 -7.38
C ARG A 418 -12.56 -27.50 -7.35
N TRP A 419 -11.98 -27.78 -8.54
CA TRP A 419 -10.70 -28.45 -8.64
C TRP A 419 -9.59 -27.71 -7.88
N LYS A 420 -9.62 -26.36 -7.90
CA LYS A 420 -8.61 -25.51 -7.27
C LYS A 420 -8.81 -25.45 -5.75
N ILE A 421 -10.05 -25.47 -5.28
CA ILE A 421 -10.37 -25.58 -3.84
C ILE A 421 -9.84 -26.92 -3.31
N GLU A 422 -10.14 -28.03 -4.02
CA GLU A 422 -9.65 -29.37 -3.66
C GLU A 422 -8.12 -29.44 -3.69
N ALA A 423 -7.46 -28.78 -4.66
CA ALA A 423 -6.01 -28.71 -4.74
C ALA A 423 -5.39 -27.95 -3.54
N PHE A 424 -6.01 -26.86 -3.11
CA PHE A 424 -5.56 -26.15 -1.90
C PHE A 424 -5.72 -27.03 -0.65
N GLN A 425 -6.85 -27.70 -0.48
CA GLN A 425 -7.10 -28.58 0.66
C GLN A 425 -6.13 -29.77 0.70
N ALA A 426 -5.85 -30.39 -0.46
CA ALA A 426 -4.88 -31.47 -0.56
C ALA A 426 -3.44 -30.98 -0.25
N TYR A 427 -3.08 -29.79 -0.75
CA TYR A 427 -1.78 -29.18 -0.45
C TYR A 427 -1.61 -28.92 1.07
N ASP A 428 -2.62 -28.35 1.70
CA ASP A 428 -2.61 -28.07 3.14
C ASP A 428 -2.53 -29.34 3.99
N ALA A 429 -3.13 -30.43 3.51
CA ALA A 429 -3.04 -31.76 4.13
C ALA A 429 -1.70 -32.48 3.87
N GLY A 430 -0.78 -31.88 3.10
CA GLY A 430 0.50 -32.51 2.73
C GLY A 430 0.38 -33.66 1.73
N THR A 431 -0.79 -33.85 1.12
CA THR A 431 -1.07 -34.93 0.15
C THR A 431 -1.16 -34.41 -1.30
N GLY A 432 -1.17 -33.08 -1.48
CA GLY A 432 -1.33 -32.43 -2.77
C GLY A 432 -0.02 -31.98 -3.40
N HIS A 433 -0.10 -31.68 -4.69
CA HIS A 433 1.03 -31.14 -5.45
C HIS A 433 1.15 -29.61 -5.31
N ASP A 434 2.33 -29.09 -5.62
CA ASP A 434 2.61 -27.65 -5.74
C ASP A 434 1.65 -27.00 -6.73
N LEU A 435 0.97 -25.93 -6.29
CA LEU A 435 -0.10 -25.26 -7.06
C LEU A 435 0.37 -24.67 -8.38
N TYR A 436 1.64 -24.24 -8.47
CA TYR A 436 2.21 -23.74 -9.72
C TYR A 436 2.43 -24.86 -10.72
N LYS A 437 2.81 -26.06 -10.25
CA LYS A 437 2.87 -27.25 -11.11
C LYS A 437 1.47 -27.64 -11.59
N LEU A 438 0.48 -27.60 -10.70
CA LEU A 438 -0.92 -27.88 -11.05
C LEU A 438 -1.47 -26.87 -12.07
N ALA A 439 -1.14 -25.58 -11.95
CA ALA A 439 -1.55 -24.55 -12.90
C ALA A 439 -0.99 -24.84 -14.31
N TYR A 440 0.27 -25.20 -14.41
CA TYR A 440 0.88 -25.61 -15.68
C TYR A 440 0.23 -26.88 -16.22
N SER A 441 0.14 -27.93 -15.39
CA SER A 441 -0.51 -29.22 -15.75
C SER A 441 -1.93 -29.00 -16.28
N LYS A 442 -2.73 -28.21 -15.58
CA LYS A 442 -4.13 -27.93 -15.98
C LYS A 442 -4.23 -27.13 -17.28
N SER A 443 -3.29 -26.23 -17.51
CA SER A 443 -3.26 -25.40 -18.72
C SER A 443 -2.90 -26.21 -19.98
N PHE A 444 -2.02 -27.20 -19.85
CA PHE A 444 -1.41 -27.88 -20.98
C PHE A 444 -1.74 -29.37 -21.04
N GLY A 445 -2.44 -29.93 -20.04
CA GLY A 445 -2.80 -31.36 -19.99
C GLY A 445 -1.61 -32.29 -19.69
N GLU A 446 -0.48 -31.76 -19.23
CA GLU A 446 0.70 -32.57 -18.91
C GLU A 446 0.58 -33.12 -17.48
N PRO A 447 0.92 -34.41 -17.21
CA PRO A 447 0.88 -34.97 -15.86
C PRO A 447 1.77 -34.19 -14.89
N VAL A 448 1.23 -33.88 -13.69
CA VAL A 448 1.89 -33.02 -12.69
C VAL A 448 3.19 -33.62 -12.16
N GLU A 449 3.30 -34.95 -12.11
CA GLU A 449 4.46 -35.71 -11.68
C GLU A 449 5.69 -35.46 -12.59
N GLY A 450 5.44 -35.18 -13.88
CA GLY A 450 6.47 -34.85 -14.87
C GLY A 450 7.00 -33.42 -14.76
N ILE A 451 6.38 -32.58 -13.93
CA ILE A 451 6.73 -31.15 -13.80
C ILE A 451 7.72 -30.97 -12.64
N GLY A 452 9.00 -30.79 -12.97
CA GLY A 452 10.07 -30.48 -12.00
C GLY A 452 9.99 -29.06 -11.41
N LYS A 453 11.04 -28.65 -10.66
CA LYS A 453 11.19 -27.29 -10.15
C LYS A 453 11.63 -26.24 -11.21
N GLY A 454 11.83 -26.68 -12.47
CA GLY A 454 12.36 -25.88 -13.58
C GLY A 454 11.35 -24.93 -14.25
N PRO A 455 11.59 -24.59 -15.55
CA PRO A 455 10.85 -23.56 -16.28
C PRO A 455 9.33 -23.74 -16.32
N LYS A 456 8.84 -24.98 -16.44
CA LYS A 456 7.39 -25.28 -16.48
C LYS A 456 6.68 -24.83 -15.20
N ARG A 457 7.27 -25.13 -14.02
CA ARG A 457 6.73 -24.65 -12.72
C ARG A 457 6.74 -23.12 -12.63
N GLN A 458 7.78 -22.49 -13.15
CA GLN A 458 7.88 -21.04 -13.13
C GLN A 458 6.86 -20.37 -14.07
N ILE A 459 6.59 -20.96 -15.23
CA ILE A 459 5.50 -20.52 -16.11
C ILE A 459 4.16 -20.59 -15.34
N GLY A 460 3.88 -21.71 -14.66
CA GLY A 460 2.70 -21.85 -13.81
C GLY A 460 2.64 -20.81 -12.70
N LYS A 461 3.76 -20.43 -12.10
CA LYS A 461 3.83 -19.36 -11.11
C LYS A 461 3.42 -18.00 -11.70
N VAL A 462 3.94 -17.64 -12.87
CA VAL A 462 3.57 -16.41 -13.56
C VAL A 462 2.09 -16.43 -13.99
N GLN A 463 1.59 -17.58 -14.46
CA GLN A 463 0.17 -17.74 -14.77
C GLN A 463 -0.73 -17.41 -13.57
N GLU A 464 -0.47 -18.02 -12.42
CA GLU A 464 -1.28 -17.84 -11.21
C GLU A 464 -1.26 -16.40 -10.67
N LEU A 465 -0.13 -15.73 -10.75
CA LEU A 465 0.04 -14.39 -10.19
C LEU A 465 -0.49 -13.28 -11.13
N PHE A 466 -0.51 -13.48 -12.45
CA PHE A 466 -0.77 -12.39 -13.40
C PHE A 466 -1.99 -12.60 -14.29
N LEU A 467 -2.57 -13.80 -14.34
CA LEU A 467 -3.72 -14.07 -15.22
C LEU A 467 -5.07 -14.10 -14.48
N GLY A 468 -5.07 -14.21 -13.15
CA GLY A 468 -6.27 -14.34 -12.32
C GLY A 468 -7.26 -13.17 -12.42
N TYR A 469 -6.78 -12.01 -12.88
CA TYR A 469 -7.57 -10.77 -13.00
C TYR A 469 -7.70 -10.29 -14.45
N GLN A 470 -8.03 -11.23 -15.35
CA GLN A 470 -8.22 -10.99 -16.78
C GLN A 470 -6.93 -10.57 -17.51
N GLY A 471 -5.75 -10.83 -16.90
CA GLY A 471 -4.47 -10.56 -17.53
C GLY A 471 -4.36 -11.19 -18.92
N GLY A 472 -3.75 -10.46 -19.86
CA GLY A 472 -3.44 -10.91 -21.19
C GLY A 472 -1.93 -11.10 -21.40
N VAL A 473 -1.50 -11.18 -22.67
CA VAL A 473 -0.08 -11.33 -23.05
C VAL A 473 0.79 -10.24 -22.41
N GLY A 474 0.34 -8.98 -22.38
CA GLY A 474 1.10 -7.90 -21.76
C GLY A 474 1.31 -8.06 -20.26
N ALA A 475 0.27 -8.48 -19.52
CA ALA A 475 0.39 -8.76 -18.08
C ALA A 475 1.33 -9.95 -17.81
N PHE A 476 1.23 -11.00 -18.64
CA PHE A 476 2.11 -12.15 -18.54
C PHE A 476 3.57 -11.80 -18.84
N LEU A 477 3.83 -10.97 -19.85
CA LEU A 477 5.17 -10.44 -20.17
C LEU A 477 5.77 -9.69 -18.99
N SER A 478 5.02 -8.74 -18.42
CA SER A 478 5.46 -7.98 -17.24
C SER A 478 5.76 -8.90 -16.06
N GLY A 479 4.92 -9.93 -15.86
CA GLY A 479 5.12 -10.95 -14.85
C GLY A 479 6.37 -11.79 -15.09
N ALA A 480 6.56 -12.27 -16.31
CA ALA A 480 7.73 -13.07 -16.70
C ALA A 480 9.05 -12.30 -16.50
N ALA A 481 9.07 -11.02 -16.92
CA ALA A 481 10.23 -10.15 -16.71
C ALA A 481 10.58 -9.95 -15.22
N ASN A 482 9.60 -9.84 -14.33
CA ASN A 482 9.82 -9.74 -12.89
C ASN A 482 10.52 -10.99 -12.29
N TYR A 483 10.38 -12.12 -12.96
CA TYR A 483 11.04 -13.41 -12.58
C TYR A 483 12.22 -13.77 -13.47
N GLY A 484 12.74 -12.83 -14.27
CA GLY A 484 13.91 -13.02 -15.11
C GLY A 484 13.70 -13.94 -16.33
N PHE A 485 12.44 -14.14 -16.76
CA PHE A 485 12.13 -14.97 -17.91
C PHE A 485 12.07 -14.14 -19.19
N LYS A 486 12.93 -14.50 -20.16
CA LYS A 486 12.84 -13.96 -21.53
C LYS A 486 11.67 -14.61 -22.28
N PRO A 487 10.91 -13.85 -23.08
CA PRO A 487 9.75 -14.37 -23.82
C PRO A 487 10.08 -15.55 -24.74
N ASP A 488 11.26 -15.51 -25.40
CA ASP A 488 11.70 -16.58 -26.30
C ASP A 488 12.04 -17.88 -25.56
N ALA A 489 12.53 -17.80 -24.31
CA ALA A 489 12.75 -18.98 -23.48
C ALA A 489 11.42 -19.68 -23.13
N ILE A 490 10.36 -18.90 -22.90
CA ILE A 490 8.99 -19.45 -22.69
C ILE A 490 8.49 -20.14 -23.98
N ALA A 491 8.68 -19.49 -25.13
CA ALA A 491 8.33 -20.07 -26.44
C ALA A 491 9.08 -21.38 -26.71
N ALA A 492 10.36 -21.46 -26.35
CA ALA A 492 11.17 -22.68 -26.48
C ALA A 492 10.66 -23.84 -25.62
N VAL A 493 10.07 -23.56 -24.45
CA VAL A 493 9.49 -24.57 -23.55
C VAL A 493 8.11 -25.03 -24.02
N VAL A 494 7.28 -24.10 -24.49
CA VAL A 494 5.84 -24.34 -24.75
C VAL A 494 5.61 -24.86 -26.18
N ALA A 495 6.25 -24.28 -27.19
CA ALA A 495 5.96 -24.59 -28.60
C ALA A 495 6.18 -26.07 -28.97
N PRO A 496 7.22 -26.79 -28.47
CA PRO A 496 7.44 -28.20 -28.87
C PRO A 496 6.33 -29.16 -28.42
N THR A 497 5.61 -28.82 -27.35
CA THR A 497 4.59 -29.69 -26.74
C THR A 497 3.18 -29.14 -26.90
N ALA A 498 3.02 -28.04 -27.65
CA ALA A 498 1.72 -27.41 -27.85
C ALA A 498 0.78 -28.28 -28.69
N ASP A 499 -0.49 -28.28 -28.29
CA ASP A 499 -1.57 -28.84 -29.11
C ASP A 499 -1.69 -28.02 -30.40
N PRO A 500 -1.56 -28.66 -31.60
CA PRO A 500 -1.54 -27.95 -32.89
C PRO A 500 -2.79 -27.08 -33.11
N ALA A 501 -3.98 -27.61 -32.82
CA ALA A 501 -5.23 -26.88 -33.06
C ALA A 501 -5.37 -25.63 -32.15
N LYS A 502 -4.98 -25.74 -30.89
CA LYS A 502 -4.98 -24.62 -29.96
C LYS A 502 -3.86 -23.62 -30.29
N TRP A 503 -2.73 -24.10 -30.79
CA TRP A 503 -1.64 -23.21 -31.25
C TRP A 503 -2.09 -22.38 -32.44
N ASP A 504 -2.74 -22.98 -33.46
CA ASP A 504 -3.28 -22.28 -34.63
C ASP A 504 -4.34 -21.24 -34.22
N GLN A 505 -5.21 -21.57 -33.25
CA GLN A 505 -6.18 -20.64 -32.69
C GLN A 505 -5.50 -19.45 -32.00
N ALA A 506 -4.38 -19.67 -31.30
CA ALA A 506 -3.59 -18.62 -30.69
C ALA A 506 -2.89 -17.75 -31.76
N ALA A 507 -2.27 -18.38 -32.77
CA ALA A 507 -1.59 -17.70 -33.87
C ALA A 507 -2.54 -16.79 -34.67
N ALA A 508 -3.77 -17.27 -34.96
CA ALA A 508 -4.78 -16.47 -35.64
C ALA A 508 -5.12 -15.13 -34.95
N LYS A 509 -4.79 -14.97 -33.68
CA LYS A 509 -4.98 -13.72 -32.89
C LYS A 509 -3.77 -12.77 -32.96
N TYR A 510 -2.70 -13.14 -33.68
CA TYR A 510 -1.48 -12.31 -33.75
C TYR A 510 -1.68 -11.02 -34.54
N ALA A 511 -2.49 -11.03 -35.58
CA ALA A 511 -2.72 -9.85 -36.43
C ALA A 511 -3.03 -8.60 -35.59
N GLY A 512 -2.29 -7.53 -35.82
CA GLY A 512 -2.42 -6.25 -35.10
C GLY A 512 -1.71 -6.20 -33.72
N ASN A 513 -0.99 -7.23 -33.30
CA ASN A 513 -0.27 -7.24 -32.01
C ASN A 513 1.24 -6.97 -32.09
N ALA A 514 1.73 -6.43 -33.20
CA ALA A 514 3.14 -6.01 -33.40
C ALA A 514 3.65 -4.99 -32.33
N LYS A 515 2.74 -4.35 -31.61
CA LYS A 515 3.05 -3.39 -30.52
C LYS A 515 3.90 -3.95 -29.37
N PHE A 516 4.02 -5.28 -29.27
CA PHE A 516 4.84 -5.91 -28.24
C PHE A 516 6.30 -6.15 -28.67
N GLY A 517 6.65 -5.86 -29.95
CA GLY A 517 8.00 -6.11 -30.48
C GLY A 517 8.42 -7.59 -30.51
N LEU A 518 7.45 -8.52 -30.42
CA LEU A 518 7.70 -9.94 -30.38
C LEU A 518 7.54 -10.57 -31.77
N SER A 519 8.30 -11.65 -32.05
CA SER A 519 8.06 -12.50 -33.20
C SER A 519 6.66 -13.16 -33.08
N GLU A 520 6.06 -13.50 -34.22
CA GLU A 520 4.77 -14.21 -34.26
C GLU A 520 4.82 -15.49 -33.42
N ARG A 521 5.89 -16.28 -33.54
CA ARG A 521 6.06 -17.50 -32.76
C ARG A 521 6.07 -17.25 -31.25
N THR A 522 6.83 -16.26 -30.79
CA THR A 522 6.94 -15.92 -29.38
C THR A 522 5.62 -15.37 -28.84
N TRP A 523 4.98 -14.47 -29.58
CA TRP A 523 3.67 -13.95 -29.19
C TRP A 523 2.62 -15.07 -29.13
N THR A 524 2.59 -15.98 -30.13
CA THR A 524 1.70 -17.13 -30.16
C THR A 524 1.88 -18.03 -28.95
N ALA A 525 3.12 -18.32 -28.57
CA ALA A 525 3.43 -19.10 -27.37
C ALA A 525 2.84 -18.46 -26.09
N LEU A 526 3.06 -17.15 -25.92
CA LEU A 526 2.50 -16.43 -24.76
C LEU A 526 0.98 -16.39 -24.79
N ARG A 527 0.38 -16.21 -25.97
CA ARG A 527 -1.08 -16.27 -26.14
C ARG A 527 -1.63 -17.66 -25.81
N TYR A 528 -0.96 -18.71 -26.25
CA TYR A 528 -1.30 -20.09 -25.93
C TYR A 528 -1.27 -20.36 -24.41
N VAL A 529 -0.27 -19.82 -23.70
CA VAL A 529 -0.17 -19.87 -22.23
C VAL A 529 -1.37 -19.18 -21.57
N VAL A 530 -1.74 -17.99 -22.04
CA VAL A 530 -2.90 -17.24 -21.51
C VAL A 530 -4.22 -17.99 -21.75
N ASP A 531 -4.42 -18.50 -22.97
CA ASP A 531 -5.63 -19.23 -23.33
C ASP A 531 -5.73 -20.57 -22.57
N GLY A 532 -4.59 -21.26 -22.37
CA GLY A 532 -4.51 -22.49 -21.58
C GLY A 532 -4.91 -22.25 -20.11
N TRP A 533 -4.41 -21.18 -19.48
CA TRP A 533 -4.81 -20.83 -18.13
C TRP A 533 -6.31 -20.55 -18.02
N ARG A 534 -6.87 -19.77 -18.96
CA ARG A 534 -8.29 -19.45 -19.00
C ARG A 534 -9.17 -20.69 -19.18
N ALA A 535 -8.74 -21.64 -20.01
CA ALA A 535 -9.42 -22.92 -20.19
C ALA A 535 -9.38 -23.80 -18.92
N GLY A 536 -8.28 -23.69 -18.14
CA GLY A 536 -8.14 -24.37 -16.86
C GLY A 536 -8.95 -23.76 -15.72
N HIS A 537 -9.41 -22.49 -15.85
CA HIS A 537 -10.13 -21.74 -14.82
C HIS A 537 -11.48 -21.17 -15.33
N PRO A 538 -12.35 -22.01 -15.89
CA PRO A 538 -13.55 -21.53 -16.59
C PRO A 538 -14.52 -20.76 -15.68
N LYS A 539 -14.62 -21.13 -14.39
CA LYS A 539 -15.51 -20.46 -13.44
C LYS A 539 -15.01 -19.06 -13.08
N THR A 540 -13.71 -18.94 -12.86
CA THR A 540 -13.06 -17.63 -12.60
C THR A 540 -13.23 -16.69 -13.81
N VAL A 541 -13.01 -17.21 -15.02
CA VAL A 541 -13.22 -16.45 -16.27
C VAL A 541 -14.66 -15.99 -16.43
N GLN A 542 -15.63 -16.87 -16.13
CA GLN A 542 -17.06 -16.52 -16.17
C GLN A 542 -17.38 -15.39 -15.19
N CYS A 543 -16.83 -15.42 -13.97
CA CYS A 543 -17.05 -14.36 -12.98
C CYS A 543 -16.62 -12.97 -13.45
N TRP A 544 -15.55 -12.85 -14.26
CA TRP A 544 -15.16 -11.56 -14.81
C TRP A 544 -16.26 -10.97 -15.69
N TRP A 545 -16.85 -11.80 -16.55
CA TRP A 545 -17.89 -11.38 -17.48
C TRP A 545 -19.20 -11.11 -16.77
N ASP A 546 -19.62 -12.01 -15.87
CA ASP A 546 -20.84 -11.84 -15.07
C ASP A 546 -20.81 -10.54 -14.26
N LEU A 547 -19.66 -10.24 -13.64
CA LEU A 547 -19.51 -9.03 -12.84
C LEU A 547 -19.48 -7.76 -13.70
N GLN A 548 -18.88 -7.82 -14.89
CA GLN A 548 -18.91 -6.72 -15.85
C GLN A 548 -20.34 -6.44 -16.34
N ASP A 549 -21.07 -7.48 -16.71
CA ASP A 549 -22.42 -7.36 -17.22
C ASP A 549 -23.39 -6.86 -16.11
N ALA A 550 -23.22 -7.36 -14.88
CA ALA A 550 -23.98 -6.89 -13.72
C ALA A 550 -23.76 -5.40 -13.38
N VAL A 551 -22.52 -4.92 -13.52
CA VAL A 551 -22.20 -3.50 -13.31
C VAL A 551 -22.83 -2.63 -14.40
N VAL A 552 -22.83 -3.10 -15.66
CA VAL A 552 -23.52 -2.41 -16.76
C VAL A 552 -25.04 -2.40 -16.55
N ASP A 553 -25.60 -3.52 -16.11
CA ASP A 553 -27.03 -3.65 -15.82
C ASP A 553 -27.48 -2.72 -14.69
N ALA A 554 -26.77 -2.77 -13.55
CA ALA A 554 -27.09 -1.89 -12.40
C ALA A 554 -27.02 -0.39 -12.73
N VAL A 555 -26.05 0.03 -13.56
CA VAL A 555 -25.91 1.45 -13.97
C VAL A 555 -26.97 1.83 -15.02
N SER A 556 -27.43 0.87 -15.82
CA SER A 556 -28.48 1.08 -16.80
C SER A 556 -29.89 1.11 -16.17
N ASN A 557 -30.09 0.41 -15.03
CA ASN A 557 -31.34 0.30 -14.28
C ASN A 557 -31.13 0.78 -12.82
N PRO A 558 -30.90 2.10 -12.58
CA PRO A 558 -30.60 2.60 -11.25
C PRO A 558 -31.75 2.38 -10.26
N GLY A 559 -31.40 1.90 -9.07
CA GLY A 559 -32.35 1.58 -8.01
C GLY A 559 -32.71 0.09 -7.94
N GLU A 560 -32.24 -0.72 -8.87
CA GLU A 560 -32.39 -2.17 -8.86
C GLU A 560 -31.15 -2.88 -8.34
N MET A 561 -31.35 -4.00 -7.65
CA MET A 561 -30.27 -4.83 -7.12
C MET A 561 -30.00 -6.00 -8.05
N VAL A 562 -28.77 -6.12 -8.53
CA VAL A 562 -28.33 -7.26 -9.34
C VAL A 562 -27.59 -8.26 -8.44
N TYR A 563 -28.02 -9.52 -8.46
CA TYR A 563 -27.46 -10.60 -7.63
C TYR A 563 -26.57 -11.51 -8.44
N LEU A 564 -25.38 -11.83 -7.90
CA LEU A 564 -24.37 -12.69 -8.51
C LEU A 564 -23.91 -13.77 -7.53
N LEU A 565 -23.36 -14.86 -8.09
CA LEU A 565 -22.70 -15.92 -7.32
C LEU A 565 -23.58 -16.49 -6.19
N GLY A 566 -24.88 -16.66 -6.48
CA GLY A 566 -25.86 -17.15 -5.50
C GLY A 566 -26.17 -16.14 -4.39
N GLY A 567 -26.05 -14.84 -4.69
CA GLY A 567 -26.30 -13.75 -3.73
C GLY A 567 -25.10 -13.34 -2.89
N ASN A 568 -23.95 -14.02 -3.04
CA ASN A 568 -22.71 -13.67 -2.32
C ASN A 568 -22.14 -12.32 -2.75
N VAL A 569 -22.38 -11.91 -3.98
CA VAL A 569 -22.04 -10.59 -4.50
C VAL A 569 -23.31 -9.92 -5.02
N ARG A 570 -23.49 -8.65 -4.73
CA ARG A 570 -24.65 -7.87 -5.17
C ARG A 570 -24.16 -6.52 -5.70
N VAL A 571 -24.73 -6.08 -6.81
CA VAL A 571 -24.41 -4.78 -7.40
C VAL A 571 -25.64 -3.90 -7.35
N TYR A 572 -25.46 -2.66 -6.91
CA TYR A 572 -26.53 -1.67 -6.80
C TYR A 572 -26.05 -0.30 -7.25
N CYS A 573 -26.78 0.36 -8.10
CA CYS A 573 -26.55 1.75 -8.44
C CYS A 573 -27.64 2.63 -7.82
N ALA A 574 -27.25 3.67 -7.09
CA ALA A 574 -28.19 4.62 -6.51
C ALA A 574 -29.04 5.29 -7.61
N ARG A 575 -30.34 5.56 -7.33
CA ARG A 575 -31.28 6.14 -8.30
C ARG A 575 -30.82 7.46 -8.92
N ASN A 576 -30.08 8.26 -8.15
CA ASN A 576 -29.48 9.52 -8.61
C ASN A 576 -28.10 9.33 -9.27
N GLN A 577 -27.66 8.08 -9.45
CA GLN A 577 -26.35 7.71 -10.01
C GLN A 577 -25.14 8.41 -9.33
N SER A 578 -25.29 8.83 -8.08
CA SER A 578 -24.15 9.39 -7.33
C SER A 578 -23.11 8.34 -6.99
N PHE A 579 -23.57 7.13 -6.68
CA PHE A 579 -22.69 5.98 -6.37
C PHE A 579 -23.26 4.68 -6.93
N MET A 580 -22.34 3.79 -7.28
CA MET A 580 -22.58 2.37 -7.47
C MET A 580 -21.84 1.60 -6.37
N TYR A 581 -22.46 0.53 -5.89
CA TYR A 581 -21.93 -0.31 -4.81
C TYR A 581 -21.83 -1.75 -5.28
N ILE A 582 -20.72 -2.41 -4.90
CA ILE A 582 -20.58 -3.86 -5.00
C ILE A 582 -20.49 -4.40 -3.58
N TYR A 583 -21.53 -5.07 -3.12
CA TYR A 583 -21.58 -5.68 -1.79
C TYR A 583 -20.85 -7.02 -1.80
N LEU A 584 -19.93 -7.19 -0.87
CA LEU A 584 -19.15 -8.40 -0.64
C LEU A 584 -19.95 -9.44 0.15
N PRO A 585 -19.48 -10.69 0.24
CA PRO A 585 -20.05 -11.69 1.16
C PRO A 585 -20.09 -11.24 2.62
N SER A 586 -19.15 -10.42 3.05
CA SER A 586 -19.11 -9.78 4.39
C SER A 586 -20.23 -8.77 4.63
N GLY A 587 -20.96 -8.37 3.59
CA GLY A 587 -21.94 -7.29 3.63
C GLY A 587 -21.33 -5.89 3.40
N ARG A 588 -20.00 -5.74 3.44
CA ARG A 588 -19.31 -4.48 3.18
C ARG A 588 -19.44 -4.08 1.71
N PRO A 589 -19.79 -2.83 1.37
CA PRO A 589 -19.80 -2.34 0.01
C PRO A 589 -18.41 -1.84 -0.45
N LEU A 590 -18.07 -2.08 -1.71
CA LEU A 590 -17.11 -1.28 -2.47
C LEU A 590 -17.88 -0.15 -3.16
N SER A 591 -17.41 1.08 -3.03
CA SER A 591 -18.09 2.28 -3.53
C SER A 591 -17.43 2.80 -4.79
N TYR A 592 -18.22 3.18 -5.78
CA TYR A 592 -17.77 3.75 -7.05
C TYR A 592 -18.52 5.04 -7.33
N PHE A 593 -17.79 6.16 -7.42
CA PHE A 593 -18.39 7.50 -7.50
C PHE A 593 -18.77 7.88 -8.94
N ARG A 594 -19.96 8.44 -9.12
CA ARG A 594 -20.55 8.91 -10.39
C ARG A 594 -20.39 7.89 -11.53
N PRO A 595 -21.00 6.71 -11.41
CA PRO A 595 -20.96 5.69 -12.46
C PRO A 595 -21.76 6.17 -13.66
N ARG A 596 -21.24 5.89 -14.87
CA ARG A 596 -21.93 6.14 -16.13
C ARG A 596 -21.58 5.07 -17.16
N ALA A 597 -22.58 4.63 -17.90
CA ALA A 597 -22.38 3.67 -18.99
C ALA A 597 -21.95 4.41 -20.27
N ARG A 598 -20.96 3.87 -20.99
CA ARG A 598 -20.45 4.38 -22.27
C ARG A 598 -20.25 3.24 -23.24
N ASP A 599 -20.64 3.45 -24.48
CA ASP A 599 -20.33 2.53 -25.55
C ASP A 599 -18.89 2.78 -26.03
N THR A 600 -18.09 1.72 -26.05
CA THR A 600 -16.70 1.72 -26.49
C THR A 600 -16.54 0.71 -27.62
N GLU A 601 -15.86 1.12 -28.69
CA GLU A 601 -15.53 0.23 -29.78
C GLU A 601 -14.22 -0.53 -29.48
N ASP A 602 -14.26 -1.84 -29.57
CA ASP A 602 -13.05 -2.66 -29.51
C ASP A 602 -12.24 -2.43 -30.79
N LYS A 603 -11.08 -1.81 -30.65
CA LYS A 603 -10.22 -1.41 -31.79
C LYS A 603 -9.70 -2.59 -32.62
N VAL A 604 -9.77 -3.81 -32.11
CA VAL A 604 -9.29 -5.02 -32.80
C VAL A 604 -10.43 -5.73 -33.53
N THR A 605 -11.60 -5.80 -32.90
CA THR A 605 -12.77 -6.56 -33.45
C THR A 605 -13.83 -5.68 -34.08
N GLY A 606 -13.75 -4.34 -33.91
CA GLY A 606 -14.77 -3.37 -34.35
C GLY A 606 -16.12 -3.52 -33.62
N ARG A 607 -16.19 -4.37 -32.59
CA ARG A 607 -17.44 -4.60 -31.84
C ARG A 607 -17.66 -3.51 -30.81
N THR A 608 -18.83 -2.91 -30.84
CA THR A 608 -19.27 -2.01 -29.77
C THR A 608 -19.57 -2.77 -28.49
N ARG A 609 -18.98 -2.36 -27.38
CA ARG A 609 -19.20 -2.92 -26.06
C ARG A 609 -19.56 -1.81 -25.08
N ARG A 610 -20.60 -2.06 -24.27
CA ARG A 610 -20.97 -1.15 -23.19
C ARG A 610 -20.05 -1.34 -22.00
N GLN A 611 -19.50 -0.24 -21.46
CA GLN A 611 -18.56 -0.23 -20.36
C GLN A 611 -18.98 0.84 -19.34
N VAL A 612 -18.72 0.59 -18.06
CA VAL A 612 -18.95 1.59 -17.00
C VAL A 612 -17.66 2.36 -16.74
N ILE A 613 -17.80 3.67 -16.63
CA ILE A 613 -16.75 4.62 -16.24
C ILE A 613 -17.18 5.25 -14.92
N VAL A 614 -16.24 5.45 -14.02
CA VAL A 614 -16.43 6.13 -12.73
C VAL A 614 -15.44 7.25 -12.56
N GLU A 615 -15.72 8.21 -11.68
CA GLU A 615 -14.72 9.18 -11.26
C GLU A 615 -13.92 8.60 -10.08
N GLY A 616 -12.60 8.56 -10.19
CA GLY A 616 -11.74 7.98 -9.18
C GLY A 616 -10.26 8.30 -9.39
N TRP A 617 -9.42 7.69 -8.57
CA TRP A 617 -7.97 7.79 -8.70
C TRP A 617 -7.45 6.79 -9.75
N ASP A 618 -6.92 7.29 -10.86
CA ASP A 618 -6.20 6.44 -11.82
C ASP A 618 -4.75 6.28 -11.36
N SER A 619 -4.41 5.09 -10.87
CA SER A 619 -3.07 4.77 -10.36
C SER A 619 -1.99 4.78 -11.46
N ARG A 620 -2.35 4.54 -12.74
CA ARG A 620 -1.42 4.55 -13.86
C ARG A 620 -1.04 5.98 -14.25
N LEU A 621 -2.01 6.89 -14.20
CA LEU A 621 -1.80 8.31 -14.52
C LEU A 621 -1.48 9.14 -13.28
N ASN A 622 -1.55 8.55 -12.09
CA ASN A 622 -1.36 9.19 -10.79
C ASN A 622 -2.19 10.47 -10.64
N LYS A 623 -3.46 10.41 -11.06
CA LYS A 623 -4.39 11.55 -11.03
C LYS A 623 -5.84 11.13 -10.79
N TRP A 624 -6.64 12.07 -10.31
CA TRP A 624 -8.09 11.93 -10.23
C TRP A 624 -8.73 12.19 -11.61
N GLY A 625 -9.62 11.31 -12.03
CA GLY A 625 -10.31 11.42 -13.30
C GLY A 625 -11.18 10.22 -13.61
N ASP A 626 -11.45 10.04 -14.89
CA ASP A 626 -12.25 8.93 -15.40
C ASP A 626 -11.47 7.61 -15.34
N VAL A 627 -12.06 6.62 -14.69
CA VAL A 627 -11.53 5.26 -14.58
C VAL A 627 -12.52 4.30 -15.24
N SER A 628 -12.06 3.59 -16.27
CA SER A 628 -12.86 2.56 -16.93
C SER A 628 -12.85 1.26 -16.14
N LEU A 629 -14.03 0.74 -15.83
CA LEU A 629 -14.21 -0.53 -15.13
C LEU A 629 -14.32 -1.67 -16.16
N TYR A 630 -13.63 -2.77 -15.89
CA TYR A 630 -13.72 -4.01 -16.64
C TYR A 630 -13.74 -5.21 -15.69
N GLY A 631 -14.22 -6.35 -16.17
CA GLY A 631 -14.50 -7.49 -15.30
C GLY A 631 -13.33 -7.96 -14.44
N GLY A 632 -12.10 -7.97 -15.00
CA GLY A 632 -10.90 -8.35 -14.25
C GLY A 632 -10.55 -7.41 -13.13
N LEU A 633 -10.62 -6.07 -13.35
CA LEU A 633 -10.40 -5.07 -12.32
C LEU A 633 -11.45 -5.16 -11.19
N LEU A 634 -12.71 -5.37 -11.57
CA LEU A 634 -13.80 -5.54 -10.60
C LEU A 634 -13.60 -6.79 -9.76
N TRP A 635 -13.19 -7.89 -10.41
CA TRP A 635 -12.90 -9.15 -9.73
C TRP A 635 -11.71 -9.02 -8.77
N GLU A 636 -10.63 -8.36 -9.21
CA GLU A 636 -9.48 -8.03 -8.35
C GLU A 636 -9.92 -7.24 -7.11
N ASN A 637 -10.72 -6.19 -7.30
CA ASN A 637 -11.23 -5.36 -6.21
C ASN A 637 -12.06 -6.18 -5.21
N VAL A 638 -12.94 -7.05 -5.69
CA VAL A 638 -13.78 -7.93 -4.84
C VAL A 638 -12.91 -8.90 -4.05
N ILE A 639 -11.94 -9.58 -4.69
CA ILE A 639 -11.08 -10.56 -4.02
C ILE A 639 -10.15 -9.89 -3.01
N GLN A 640 -9.51 -8.79 -3.38
CA GLN A 640 -8.65 -8.04 -2.46
C GLN A 640 -9.42 -7.52 -1.24
N ALA A 641 -10.64 -7.05 -1.46
CA ALA A 641 -11.49 -6.56 -0.37
C ALA A 641 -11.95 -7.69 0.57
N LEU A 642 -12.30 -8.84 0.01
CA LEU A 642 -12.65 -10.04 0.78
C LEU A 642 -11.47 -10.52 1.64
N CYS A 643 -10.26 -10.56 1.08
CA CYS A 643 -9.06 -10.95 1.81
C CYS A 643 -8.72 -9.96 2.93
N ARG A 644 -8.94 -8.66 2.71
CA ARG A 644 -8.80 -7.63 3.75
C ARG A 644 -9.78 -7.86 4.90
N ASP A 645 -11.02 -8.23 4.61
CA ASP A 645 -12.02 -8.49 5.65
C ASP A 645 -11.65 -9.71 6.49
N LEU A 646 -11.07 -10.76 5.89
CA LEU A 646 -10.52 -11.91 6.61
C LEU A 646 -9.34 -11.49 7.50
N LEU A 647 -8.38 -10.74 6.97
CA LEU A 647 -7.20 -10.26 7.71
C LEU A 647 -7.61 -9.44 8.93
N ALA A 648 -8.51 -8.46 8.77
CA ALA A 648 -8.98 -7.64 9.87
C ALA A 648 -9.60 -8.49 11.00
N ARG A 649 -10.41 -9.48 10.64
CA ARG A 649 -11.04 -10.40 11.61
C ARG A 649 -10.02 -11.26 12.34
N GLY A 650 -9.06 -11.82 11.62
CA GLY A 650 -7.98 -12.63 12.20
C GLY A 650 -7.13 -11.84 13.18
N MET A 651 -6.69 -10.65 12.80
CA MET A 651 -5.92 -9.75 13.69
C MET A 651 -6.71 -9.37 14.93
N MET A 652 -8.00 -9.02 14.80
CA MET A 652 -8.84 -8.67 15.93
C MET A 652 -9.11 -9.88 16.85
N ALA A 653 -9.16 -11.11 16.32
CA ALA A 653 -9.27 -12.32 17.12
C ALA A 653 -8.00 -12.53 17.97
N CYS A 654 -6.82 -12.35 17.37
CA CYS A 654 -5.55 -12.42 18.08
C CYS A 654 -5.44 -11.32 19.15
N GLU A 655 -5.80 -10.07 18.83
CA GLU A 655 -5.80 -8.95 19.79
C GLU A 655 -6.66 -9.26 21.03
N ARG A 656 -7.88 -9.79 20.83
CA ARG A 656 -8.77 -10.18 21.94
C ARG A 656 -8.25 -11.35 22.75
N ALA A 657 -7.45 -12.22 22.15
CA ALA A 657 -6.81 -13.35 22.83
C ALA A 657 -5.51 -12.95 23.56
N GLY A 658 -5.13 -11.66 23.54
CA GLY A 658 -3.95 -11.17 24.25
C GLY A 658 -2.67 -11.19 23.43
N TYR A 659 -2.78 -11.23 22.09
CA TYR A 659 -1.67 -11.04 21.14
C TYR A 659 -1.73 -9.63 20.55
N PRO A 660 -1.04 -8.63 21.14
CA PRO A 660 -1.11 -7.25 20.67
C PRO A 660 -0.56 -7.09 19.26
N VAL A 661 -1.40 -6.60 18.35
CA VAL A 661 -0.96 -6.29 16.98
C VAL A 661 -0.12 -5.03 16.99
N VAL A 662 1.10 -5.08 16.49
CA VAL A 662 2.01 -3.92 16.36
C VAL A 662 2.15 -3.45 14.92
N LEU A 663 1.97 -4.35 13.95
CA LEU A 663 2.13 -4.09 12.54
C LEU A 663 1.28 -5.08 11.74
N HIS A 664 0.88 -4.70 10.54
CA HIS A 664 0.40 -5.63 9.52
C HIS A 664 0.96 -5.23 8.16
N VAL A 665 1.22 -6.21 7.30
CA VAL A 665 1.80 -6.02 5.96
C VAL A 665 1.08 -6.93 4.98
N HIS A 666 0.35 -6.36 4.03
CA HIS A 666 -0.45 -7.07 3.02
C HIS A 666 -1.48 -8.03 3.65
N ASP A 667 -1.16 -9.30 3.76
CA ASP A 667 -1.95 -10.41 4.29
C ASP A 667 -1.34 -11.03 5.57
N GLU A 668 -0.37 -10.35 6.18
CA GLU A 668 0.32 -10.74 7.41
C GLU A 668 -0.04 -9.82 8.58
N GLY A 669 -0.31 -10.41 9.75
CA GLY A 669 -0.34 -9.74 11.05
C GLY A 669 0.94 -9.99 11.84
N VAL A 670 1.45 -8.97 12.55
CA VAL A 670 2.63 -9.06 13.41
C VAL A 670 2.25 -8.67 14.83
N PHE A 671 2.52 -9.56 15.75
CA PHE A 671 2.16 -9.51 17.16
C PHE A 671 3.40 -9.41 18.02
N GLU A 672 3.35 -8.65 19.10
CA GLU A 672 4.48 -8.50 20.03
C GLU A 672 4.10 -9.12 21.38
N VAL A 673 4.87 -10.11 21.82
CA VAL A 673 4.60 -10.85 23.07
C VAL A 673 5.86 -10.93 23.95
N PRO A 674 5.73 -11.03 25.29
CA PRO A 674 6.90 -11.29 26.13
C PRO A 674 7.62 -12.59 25.73
N ILE A 675 8.95 -12.61 25.86
CA ILE A 675 9.78 -13.78 25.51
C ILE A 675 9.27 -15.04 26.22
N GLY A 676 9.07 -16.09 25.43
CA GLY A 676 8.59 -17.38 25.93
C GLY A 676 7.09 -17.44 26.20
N GLN A 677 6.34 -16.38 25.91
CA GLN A 677 4.88 -16.36 26.00
C GLN A 677 4.23 -16.44 24.61
N GLY A 678 2.96 -16.86 24.59
CA GLY A 678 2.20 -17.04 23.36
C GLY A 678 2.57 -18.34 22.60
N ASP A 679 1.65 -18.82 21.81
CA ASP A 679 1.78 -20.02 20.99
C ASP A 679 1.59 -19.70 19.50
N ILE A 680 2.54 -20.09 18.67
CA ILE A 680 2.47 -19.93 17.21
C ILE A 680 1.25 -20.67 16.65
N ALA A 681 0.96 -21.88 17.12
CA ALA A 681 -0.17 -22.67 16.66
C ALA A 681 -1.51 -22.02 17.06
N GLU A 682 -1.59 -21.40 18.23
CA GLU A 682 -2.76 -20.64 18.64
C GLU A 682 -2.97 -19.40 17.75
N VAL A 683 -1.92 -18.63 17.47
CA VAL A 683 -1.99 -17.48 16.55
C VAL A 683 -2.44 -17.92 15.16
N GLN A 684 -1.89 -19.01 14.63
CA GLN A 684 -2.33 -19.57 13.36
C GLN A 684 -3.81 -19.97 13.38
N ALA A 685 -4.26 -20.62 14.44
CA ALA A 685 -5.66 -21.02 14.59
C ALA A 685 -6.59 -19.80 14.68
N LEU A 686 -6.23 -18.77 15.44
CA LEU A 686 -6.99 -17.53 15.58
C LEU A 686 -7.09 -16.76 14.26
N MET A 687 -5.97 -16.64 13.53
CA MET A 687 -5.95 -16.02 12.19
C MET A 687 -6.81 -16.78 11.18
N ALA A 688 -6.88 -18.11 11.29
CA ALA A 688 -7.65 -18.97 10.39
C ALA A 688 -9.14 -19.11 10.75
N VAL A 689 -9.62 -18.44 11.79
CA VAL A 689 -11.05 -18.46 12.17
C VAL A 689 -11.90 -17.84 11.08
N LEU A 690 -12.77 -18.63 10.49
CA LEU A 690 -13.66 -18.17 9.43
C LEU A 690 -14.88 -17.44 10.01
N PRO A 691 -15.20 -16.23 9.51
CA PRO A 691 -16.47 -15.60 9.81
C PRO A 691 -17.65 -16.36 9.18
N PRO A 692 -18.89 -16.20 9.68
CA PRO A 692 -20.06 -16.96 9.21
C PRO A 692 -20.27 -16.88 7.68
N TRP A 693 -19.94 -15.76 7.07
CA TRP A 693 -20.11 -15.55 5.62
C TRP A 693 -19.06 -16.27 4.76
N ALA A 694 -17.95 -16.74 5.35
CA ALA A 694 -16.85 -17.39 4.65
C ALA A 694 -16.86 -18.92 4.80
N GLY A 695 -18.02 -19.52 5.04
CA GLY A 695 -18.14 -20.98 5.18
C GLY A 695 -17.51 -21.75 4.03
N GLY A 696 -16.63 -22.72 4.32
CA GLY A 696 -15.92 -23.51 3.33
C GLY A 696 -14.76 -22.79 2.60
N PHE A 697 -14.38 -21.60 3.03
CA PHE A 697 -13.19 -20.94 2.51
C PHE A 697 -11.93 -21.71 2.95
N PRO A 698 -11.03 -22.12 2.02
CA PRO A 698 -9.84 -22.88 2.37
C PRO A 698 -8.74 -21.96 2.93
N LEU A 699 -8.96 -21.36 4.11
CA LEU A 699 -8.01 -20.43 4.73
C LEU A 699 -6.95 -21.19 5.50
N THR A 700 -5.69 -20.86 5.27
CA THR A 700 -4.56 -21.34 6.05
C THR A 700 -3.51 -20.24 6.18
N SER A 701 -2.67 -20.36 7.20
CA SER A 701 -1.63 -19.39 7.49
C SER A 701 -0.32 -20.08 7.86
N ALA A 702 0.78 -19.36 7.66
CA ALA A 702 2.11 -19.76 8.12
C ALA A 702 2.61 -18.70 9.11
N ALA A 703 3.10 -19.14 10.26
CA ALA A 703 3.61 -18.23 11.28
C ALA A 703 5.10 -18.47 11.55
N TRP A 704 5.75 -17.42 12.04
CA TRP A 704 7.14 -17.40 12.46
C TRP A 704 7.28 -16.66 13.79
N ARG A 705 8.40 -16.87 14.46
CA ARG A 705 8.74 -16.20 15.72
C ARG A 705 10.20 -15.79 15.69
N ASP A 706 10.47 -14.54 15.98
CA ASP A 706 11.83 -13.98 16.04
C ASP A 706 11.83 -12.67 16.84
N ARG A 707 13.01 -12.18 17.22
CA ARG A 707 13.17 -10.85 17.81
C ARG A 707 13.15 -9.74 16.75
N ARG A 708 13.34 -10.08 15.48
CA ARG A 708 13.34 -9.18 14.31
C ARG A 708 12.30 -9.64 13.28
N TYR A 709 11.86 -8.74 12.47
CA TYR A 709 10.98 -9.07 11.37
C TYR A 709 11.79 -9.74 10.25
N VAL A 710 11.54 -11.01 10.01
CA VAL A 710 12.39 -11.89 9.18
C VAL A 710 11.79 -12.24 7.80
N LYS A 711 10.58 -11.73 7.45
CA LYS A 711 9.87 -12.17 6.24
C LYS A 711 9.70 -11.06 5.19
#